data_4317e9520d9b8f07c6f68a21633ffe60
#
_entry.id   4317e9520d9b8f07c6f68a21633ffe60
#
_cell.length_a   1.000
_cell.length_b   1.000
_cell.length_c   1.000
_cell.angle_alpha   90.00
_cell.angle_beta   90.00
_cell.angle_gamma   90.00
#
_symmetry.space_group_name_H-M   'P 1'
#
loop_
_entity.id
_entity.type
_entity.pdbx_description
1 polymer ?
#
loop_
_entity_poly.entity_id
_entity_poly.type
_entity_poly.pdbx_seq_one_letter_code
_entity_poly.pdbx_strand_id
1 'polypeptide(L)'
;MSSKLLISSDGTAFKRNHANSGVTAFCLIAALAFVSTGSLVRADFASDWKGSRQWVSPDTWAHPLYGWRTENGKLIASAAPKHLLHQLTHQITDPSKSFSTTTTLQFLSTDVEKPQKISAGFAFGVQGLMDDYRHVLSGTIRSHEAGIRMDGTLFIDNTLTKQKISATEPVTLILAVSGGHATLEAVCGDQKLSVESDLPLESIKGNLALHAHSPSPHSYKRQPIEVAFLKWSGEGPALSDHAEQTFGPILWSQYTLHKRTLKLNVQFAAIGTDDDQHATLTIDGKKLKSQIDPHSRTALFRLEDLDDTDDHPYAVSYRWQGTDYTWEGMVRKQPNGPLRLAAFSCDHGYAFPLSKLVDQVLQENPDIVFFAGDQIYELYGGLFLQRKPLNTAILDYLRKYYQFGWTWRHVLKDRPSIIIPDDHDVFQGNLWGHGGRVAPDGKQEAGGYVMPAAFVNMVQRTQTAHLPDSPDPKPAEQGIGVYFTTFNYSGIPFILLEDRKFKSGPSSVLPKNRRNLSPEDVDVPEAELLGTRQEALLARWADETKDAPARVVLSQTIFCKASTHSGQTLKRSRYDLDCNGWPHTPRNRALKLLANNPATIMVHGDQHFGILLRHGIEQHGDGPLAFMVPGTANGFPRAWWPESGEVTGNHMDRYGNKMTVIAAANPEKGSNTLQPRKTDHPDMTAFKKGSGHGLITIDSAAKTATFDMWRFPLDVPKQFDGFPQTIPLDGK
;
A
#
# COMPACT_ATOMS: atom_id res chain seq x y z
N MET A 1 -38.20 26.87 -22.67
CA MET A 1 -38.95 26.37 -23.84
C MET A 1 -38.56 24.90 -23.96
N SER A 2 -39.18 23.99 -23.30
CA SER A 2 -40.43 23.23 -23.52
C SER A 2 -40.51 22.57 -24.87
N SER A 3 -40.51 21.28 -24.87
CA SER A 3 -41.48 20.27 -25.35
C SER A 3 -40.72 18.98 -25.64
N LYS A 4 -40.94 17.88 -24.99
CA LYS A 4 -42.06 16.94 -24.79
C LYS A 4 -42.60 16.31 -26.09
N LEU A 5 -42.76 14.98 -25.98
CA LEU A 5 -43.72 14.03 -26.55
C LEU A 5 -43.27 13.27 -27.81
N LEU A 6 -43.65 12.02 -28.10
CA LEU A 6 -44.52 10.94 -27.53
C LEU A 6 -44.27 9.66 -28.34
N ILE A 7 -44.28 8.49 -27.73
CA ILE A 7 -45.06 7.24 -27.88
C ILE A 7 -45.67 6.85 -29.25
N SER A 8 -45.45 5.58 -29.68
CA SER A 8 -46.45 4.52 -30.02
C SER A 8 -45.71 3.32 -30.63
N SER A 9 -45.80 2.10 -30.14
CA SER A 9 -46.86 1.05 -30.11
C SER A 9 -47.15 0.39 -31.46
N ASP A 10 -47.30 -0.93 -31.37
CA ASP A 10 -47.88 -1.95 -32.23
C ASP A 10 -46.88 -2.81 -33.00
N GLY A 11 -46.76 -4.10 -32.81
CA GLY A 11 -47.76 -5.13 -32.53
C GLY A 11 -48.07 -5.94 -33.82
N THR A 12 -47.53 -7.18 -33.91
CA THR A 12 -48.28 -8.27 -34.57
C THR A 12 -47.65 -9.63 -34.30
N ALA A 13 -48.53 -10.53 -33.91
CA ALA A 13 -48.31 -11.93 -33.66
C ALA A 13 -48.36 -12.76 -34.95
N PHE A 14 -47.68 -13.91 -34.99
CA PHE A 14 -48.12 -15.06 -35.78
C PHE A 14 -47.94 -16.38 -35.01
N LYS A 15 -48.92 -17.24 -35.17
CA LYS A 15 -49.26 -18.48 -34.47
C LYS A 15 -48.70 -19.75 -35.13
N ARG A 16 -48.40 -20.78 -34.28
CA ARG A 16 -48.64 -22.25 -34.35
C ARG A 16 -47.91 -23.08 -35.43
N ASN A 17 -47.37 -24.25 -35.05
CA ASN A 17 -48.04 -25.50 -34.62
C ASN A 17 -47.03 -26.60 -34.21
N HIS A 18 -47.39 -27.34 -33.13
CA HIS A 18 -47.34 -28.80 -32.82
C HIS A 18 -46.14 -29.65 -33.22
N ALA A 19 -45.65 -30.62 -32.39
CA ALA A 19 -46.29 -31.51 -31.42
C ALA A 19 -45.29 -32.31 -30.56
N ASN A 20 -45.73 -32.63 -29.32
CA ASN A 20 -45.62 -33.86 -28.52
C ASN A 20 -44.26 -34.53 -28.25
N SER A 21 -43.86 -34.69 -26.97
CA SER A 21 -44.23 -35.67 -25.94
C SER A 21 -43.29 -35.47 -24.73
N GLY A 22 -43.70 -35.14 -23.57
CA GLY A 22 -44.33 -35.96 -22.56
C GLY A 22 -43.29 -36.45 -21.53
N VAL A 23 -43.16 -35.77 -20.36
CA VAL A 23 -43.07 -36.36 -19.01
C VAL A 23 -43.36 -35.26 -17.99
N THR A 24 -44.37 -35.47 -17.21
CA THR A 24 -44.88 -34.64 -16.13
C THR A 24 -44.02 -34.73 -14.89
N ALA A 25 -43.55 -33.63 -14.36
CA ALA A 25 -43.15 -33.52 -12.97
C ALA A 25 -43.81 -32.25 -12.38
N PHE A 26 -44.76 -32.45 -11.50
CA PHE A 26 -45.40 -31.43 -10.68
C PHE A 26 -44.39 -30.82 -9.73
N CYS A 27 -44.08 -29.55 -9.86
CA CYS A 27 -43.57 -28.74 -8.76
C CYS A 27 -44.66 -27.76 -8.35
N LEU A 28 -45.33 -28.04 -7.24
CA LEU A 28 -46.16 -27.10 -6.50
C LEU A 28 -45.25 -25.96 -6.00
N ILE A 29 -45.44 -24.77 -6.58
CA ILE A 29 -44.89 -23.54 -5.96
C ILE A 29 -45.93 -23.08 -4.94
N ALA A 30 -45.71 -23.44 -3.66
CA ALA A 30 -46.37 -22.79 -2.54
C ALA A 30 -45.71 -21.42 -2.32
N ALA A 31 -46.40 -20.35 -2.71
CA ALA A 31 -46.02 -18.99 -2.31
C ALA A 31 -46.32 -18.88 -0.80
N LEU A 32 -45.31 -19.19 0.03
CA LEU A 32 -45.28 -18.76 1.42
C LEU A 32 -44.94 -17.27 1.46
N ALA A 33 -45.93 -16.45 1.72
CA ALA A 33 -45.75 -15.08 2.15
C ALA A 33 -45.02 -15.13 3.51
N PHE A 34 -43.69 -15.01 3.51
CA PHE A 34 -42.94 -14.69 4.71
C PHE A 34 -43.27 -13.24 5.09
N VAL A 35 -44.22 -13.08 5.99
CA VAL A 35 -44.26 -11.87 6.83
C VAL A 35 -43.02 -11.96 7.70
N SER A 36 -41.94 -11.34 7.25
CA SER A 36 -40.77 -11.13 8.11
C SER A 36 -41.18 -10.14 9.18
N THR A 37 -41.55 -10.63 10.35
CA THR A 37 -41.39 -9.89 11.59
C THR A 37 -39.89 -9.69 11.70
N GLY A 38 -39.40 -8.55 11.25
CA GLY A 38 -38.00 -8.16 11.43
C GLY A 38 -37.73 -8.05 12.92
N SER A 39 -37.28 -9.12 13.53
CA SER A 39 -36.47 -9.03 14.72
C SER A 39 -35.21 -8.29 14.27
N LEU A 40 -35.09 -7.04 14.69
CA LEU A 40 -33.84 -6.28 14.59
C LEU A 40 -32.74 -7.17 15.20
N VAL A 41 -31.91 -7.76 14.33
CA VAL A 41 -30.74 -8.50 14.77
C VAL A 41 -29.88 -7.46 15.49
N ARG A 42 -29.76 -7.61 16.79
CA ARG A 42 -28.89 -6.77 17.63
C ARG A 42 -27.46 -7.14 17.28
N ALA A 43 -26.67 -6.18 16.84
CA ALA A 43 -25.25 -6.39 16.55
C ALA A 43 -24.49 -6.35 17.87
N ASP A 44 -24.04 -7.50 18.32
CA ASP A 44 -23.28 -7.66 19.56
C ASP A 44 -21.90 -8.22 19.25
N PHE A 45 -20.88 -7.64 19.85
CA PHE A 45 -19.54 -8.20 19.82
C PHE A 45 -18.94 -8.31 21.21
N ALA A 46 -18.06 -9.29 21.40
CA ALA A 46 -17.28 -9.47 22.62
C ALA A 46 -15.87 -9.93 22.27
N SER A 47 -14.88 -9.34 22.92
CA SER A 47 -13.48 -9.68 22.74
C SER A 47 -13.14 -11.06 23.30
N ASP A 48 -12.24 -11.78 22.61
CA ASP A 48 -11.62 -13.03 23.08
C ASP A 48 -10.11 -12.95 22.83
N TRP A 49 -9.37 -12.42 23.81
CA TRP A 49 -7.94 -12.16 23.70
C TRP A 49 -7.08 -13.33 24.16
N LYS A 50 -7.12 -14.44 23.44
CA LYS A 50 -6.32 -15.62 23.72
C LYS A 50 -4.92 -15.50 23.09
N GLY A 51 -3.94 -16.17 23.69
CA GLY A 51 -2.56 -16.27 23.22
C GLY A 51 -1.76 -14.98 23.41
N SER A 52 -0.53 -14.97 22.88
CA SER A 52 0.42 -13.86 22.99
C SER A 52 0.90 -13.43 21.61
N ARG A 53 0.48 -12.24 21.14
CA ARG A 53 0.83 -11.72 19.81
C ARG A 53 0.63 -10.23 19.69
N GLN A 54 1.23 -9.63 18.64
CA GLN A 54 1.07 -8.22 18.31
C GLN A 54 -0.20 -7.92 17.49
N TRP A 55 -0.60 -8.83 16.61
CA TRP A 55 -1.88 -8.74 15.92
C TRP A 55 -2.99 -9.29 16.83
N VAL A 56 -4.00 -8.49 17.10
CA VAL A 56 -5.01 -8.80 18.11
C VAL A 56 -6.01 -9.85 17.62
N SER A 57 -6.70 -9.54 16.49
CA SER A 57 -7.72 -10.42 15.92
C SER A 57 -8.13 -9.99 14.50
N PRO A 58 -8.85 -10.83 13.72
CA PRO A 58 -9.34 -10.47 12.40
C PRO A 58 -10.32 -9.29 12.38
N ASP A 59 -11.05 -9.07 13.45
CA ASP A 59 -12.09 -8.04 13.60
C ASP A 59 -11.55 -6.72 14.16
N THR A 60 -10.24 -6.60 14.36
CA THR A 60 -9.62 -5.40 14.90
C THR A 60 -8.43 -4.91 14.08
N TRP A 61 -8.18 -3.59 14.14
CA TRP A 61 -6.99 -2.95 13.58
C TRP A 61 -6.27 -2.11 14.62
N ALA A 62 -5.03 -2.47 14.92
CA ALA A 62 -4.16 -1.74 15.83
C ALA A 62 -3.44 -0.58 15.13
N HIS A 63 -3.59 0.62 15.65
CA HIS A 63 -2.90 1.83 15.19
C HIS A 63 -2.14 2.48 16.36
N PRO A 64 -0.80 2.32 16.43
CA PRO A 64 0.08 1.47 15.60
C PRO A 64 0.08 0.00 16.03
N LEU A 65 0.56 -0.88 15.13
CA LEU A 65 0.66 -2.31 15.42
C LEU A 65 1.56 -2.63 16.63
N TYR A 66 2.70 -1.95 16.76
CA TYR A 66 3.64 -2.13 17.88
C TYR A 66 3.13 -1.61 19.22
N GLY A 67 2.04 -0.86 19.24
CA GLY A 67 1.45 -0.28 20.46
C GLY A 67 0.50 -1.21 21.18
N TRP A 68 0.14 -2.34 20.60
CA TRP A 68 -0.89 -3.24 21.12
C TRP A 68 -0.39 -4.69 21.06
N ARG A 69 -0.78 -5.50 22.04
CA ARG A 69 -0.52 -6.94 22.05
C ARG A 69 -1.55 -7.68 22.91
N THR A 70 -1.84 -8.91 22.56
CA THR A 70 -2.50 -9.83 23.48
C THR A 70 -1.47 -10.55 24.32
N GLU A 71 -1.77 -10.78 25.60
CA GLU A 71 -0.87 -11.47 26.52
C GLU A 71 -1.69 -12.02 27.71
N ASN A 72 -1.62 -13.32 27.95
CA ASN A 72 -2.27 -13.98 29.10
C ASN A 72 -3.78 -13.66 29.24
N GLY A 73 -4.52 -13.67 28.15
CA GLY A 73 -5.96 -13.40 28.15
C GLY A 73 -6.33 -11.92 28.30
N LYS A 74 -5.37 -11.01 28.16
CA LYS A 74 -5.53 -9.57 28.22
C LYS A 74 -5.04 -8.91 26.93
N LEU A 75 -5.58 -7.74 26.65
CA LEU A 75 -5.03 -6.82 25.67
C LEU A 75 -4.19 -5.77 26.38
N ILE A 76 -2.92 -5.67 26.04
CA ILE A 76 -2.00 -4.69 26.61
C ILE A 76 -1.75 -3.58 25.59
N ALA A 77 -1.97 -2.35 25.99
CA ALA A 77 -1.72 -1.15 25.22
C ALA A 77 -0.56 -0.35 25.81
N SER A 78 0.37 0.09 24.97
CA SER A 78 1.35 1.13 25.32
C SER A 78 0.72 2.49 25.07
N ALA A 79 0.47 3.28 26.12
CA ALA A 79 -0.18 4.58 26.01
C ALA A 79 0.71 5.61 25.30
N ALA A 80 0.24 6.19 24.21
CA ALA A 80 0.89 7.27 23.47
C ALA A 80 -0.13 8.05 22.63
N PRO A 81 0.23 9.20 22.02
CA PRO A 81 -0.68 9.92 21.15
C PRO A 81 -1.17 9.04 19.99
N LYS A 82 -2.46 9.09 19.71
CA LYS A 82 -3.13 8.37 18.59
C LYS A 82 -3.05 6.85 18.66
N HIS A 83 -2.82 6.25 19.82
CA HIS A 83 -2.88 4.80 19.96
C HIS A 83 -4.33 4.35 20.08
N LEU A 84 -4.83 3.71 19.01
CA LEU A 84 -6.20 3.20 18.91
C LEU A 84 -6.19 1.72 18.51
N LEU A 85 -7.16 0.96 19.04
CA LEU A 85 -7.54 -0.35 18.51
C LEU A 85 -8.95 -0.22 17.95
N HIS A 86 -9.07 -0.17 16.62
CA HIS A 86 -10.34 -0.04 15.93
C HIS A 86 -11.07 -1.37 15.85
N GLN A 87 -12.39 -1.34 16.05
CA GLN A 87 -13.28 -2.42 15.68
C GLN A 87 -13.60 -2.31 14.18
N LEU A 88 -13.40 -3.40 13.44
CA LEU A 88 -13.61 -3.43 12.00
C LEU A 88 -15.02 -3.88 11.62
N THR A 89 -15.56 -4.85 12.34
CA THR A 89 -16.79 -5.53 11.95
C THR A 89 -18.05 -4.89 12.52
N HIS A 90 -17.93 -3.95 13.44
CA HIS A 90 -19.09 -3.26 14.03
C HIS A 90 -18.90 -1.76 14.01
N GLN A 91 -19.86 -1.06 13.41
CA GLN A 91 -19.85 0.39 13.27
C GLN A 91 -21.16 1.02 13.73
N ILE A 92 -21.10 2.26 14.22
CA ILE A 92 -22.27 3.07 14.52
C ILE A 92 -22.78 3.61 13.17
N THR A 93 -23.84 3.02 12.64
CA THR A 93 -24.44 3.42 11.34
C THR A 93 -25.69 4.27 11.49
N ASP A 94 -26.44 4.11 12.60
CA ASP A 94 -27.64 4.89 12.89
C ASP A 94 -27.51 5.60 14.24
N PRO A 95 -26.99 6.85 14.26
CA PRO A 95 -26.74 7.58 15.50
C PRO A 95 -28.01 8.02 16.23
N SER A 96 -29.21 7.88 15.62
CA SER A 96 -30.49 8.16 16.27
C SER A 96 -30.93 7.07 17.24
N LYS A 97 -30.35 5.86 17.10
CA LYS A 97 -30.59 4.72 18.00
C LYS A 97 -29.54 4.65 19.10
N SER A 98 -29.82 3.80 20.09
CA SER A 98 -28.93 3.59 21.22
C SER A 98 -27.91 2.50 20.98
N PHE A 99 -26.75 2.65 21.62
CA PHE A 99 -25.77 1.59 21.79
C PHE A 99 -25.13 1.70 23.18
N SER A 100 -24.53 0.60 23.62
CA SER A 100 -23.60 0.61 24.75
C SER A 100 -22.34 -0.16 24.42
N THR A 101 -21.23 0.27 25.05
CA THR A 101 -19.95 -0.47 24.98
C THR A 101 -19.33 -0.52 26.36
N THR A 102 -18.79 -1.68 26.71
CA THR A 102 -18.23 -1.96 28.03
C THR A 102 -16.80 -2.47 27.92
N THR A 103 -15.92 -1.94 28.76
CA THR A 103 -14.56 -2.49 28.92
C THR A 103 -14.20 -2.55 30.40
N THR A 104 -13.36 -3.51 30.80
CA THR A 104 -12.67 -3.49 32.08
C THR A 104 -11.20 -3.28 31.84
N LEU A 105 -10.62 -2.26 32.44
CA LEU A 105 -9.21 -1.92 32.23
C LEU A 105 -8.46 -1.73 33.56
N GLN A 106 -7.13 -1.82 33.51
CA GLN A 106 -6.24 -1.58 34.63
C GLN A 106 -4.96 -0.88 34.14
N PHE A 107 -4.55 0.20 34.80
CA PHE A 107 -3.25 0.81 34.59
C PHE A 107 -2.17 -0.08 35.24
N LEU A 108 -1.19 -0.54 34.44
CA LEU A 108 -0.12 -1.42 34.91
C LEU A 108 1.11 -0.63 35.41
N SER A 109 1.27 0.60 34.94
CA SER A 109 2.33 1.50 35.38
C SER A 109 1.86 2.28 36.62
N THR A 110 2.65 2.32 37.70
CA THR A 110 2.27 2.93 39.00
C THR A 110 2.96 4.25 39.29
N ASP A 111 4.22 4.40 38.82
CA ASP A 111 5.02 5.61 39.07
C ASP A 111 5.07 6.50 37.83
N VAL A 112 4.06 7.38 37.69
CA VAL A 112 3.95 8.27 36.51
C VAL A 112 3.85 9.73 37.00
N GLU A 113 4.75 10.57 36.47
CA GLU A 113 4.90 11.99 36.88
C GLU A 113 3.62 12.84 36.71
N LYS A 114 2.81 12.53 35.67
CA LYS A 114 1.57 13.31 35.36
C LYS A 114 0.39 12.39 35.05
N PRO A 115 -0.14 11.68 36.08
CA PRO A 115 -1.21 10.68 35.87
C PRO A 115 -2.49 11.28 35.27
N GLN A 116 -2.79 12.57 35.54
CA GLN A 116 -3.95 13.29 34.99
C GLN A 116 -3.87 13.51 33.45
N LYS A 117 -2.72 13.22 32.80
CA LYS A 117 -2.54 13.31 31.36
C LYS A 117 -2.54 11.95 30.64
N ILE A 118 -2.64 10.88 31.42
CA ILE A 118 -2.72 9.51 30.92
C ILE A 118 -4.18 9.08 30.97
N SER A 119 -4.71 8.52 29.90
CA SER A 119 -6.10 8.06 29.85
C SER A 119 -6.23 6.78 29.03
N ALA A 120 -7.31 6.05 29.31
CA ALA A 120 -7.74 4.88 28.57
C ALA A 120 -9.26 4.79 28.55
N GLY A 121 -9.83 4.19 27.52
CA GLY A 121 -11.27 4.06 27.34
C GLY A 121 -11.67 3.84 25.90
N PHE A 122 -12.74 4.52 25.48
CA PHE A 122 -13.37 4.37 24.18
C PHE A 122 -13.11 5.60 23.30
N ALA A 123 -12.86 5.36 22.01
CA ALA A 123 -13.08 6.32 20.95
C ALA A 123 -14.28 5.86 20.12
N PHE A 124 -15.23 6.76 19.85
CA PHE A 124 -16.45 6.43 19.11
C PHE A 124 -16.82 7.55 18.14
N GLY A 125 -17.69 7.23 17.17
CA GLY A 125 -17.93 8.15 16.06
C GLY A 125 -16.63 8.46 15.31
N VAL A 126 -15.73 7.46 15.17
CA VAL A 126 -14.45 7.64 14.50
C VAL A 126 -14.69 7.74 13.02
N GLN A 127 -14.41 8.92 12.45
CA GLN A 127 -14.65 9.25 11.05
C GLN A 127 -13.38 9.72 10.35
N GLY A 128 -13.25 9.37 9.07
CA GLY A 128 -12.27 9.90 8.14
C GLY A 128 -12.83 11.03 7.28
N LEU A 129 -12.06 11.45 6.29
CA LEU A 129 -12.49 12.40 5.25
C LEU A 129 -13.18 11.71 4.05
N MET A 130 -13.19 10.39 4.04
CA MET A 130 -13.82 9.53 3.03
C MET A 130 -14.90 8.68 3.69
N ASP A 131 -15.91 8.29 2.91
CA ASP A 131 -16.99 7.42 3.40
C ASP A 131 -16.53 5.97 3.65
N ASP A 132 -15.40 5.56 3.06
CA ASP A 132 -14.82 4.24 3.31
C ASP A 132 -14.31 4.14 4.75
N TYR A 133 -14.87 3.20 5.52
CA TYR A 133 -14.54 2.97 6.94
C TYR A 133 -13.04 2.73 7.19
N ARG A 134 -12.30 2.24 6.16
CA ARG A 134 -10.87 1.98 6.26
C ARG A 134 -10.03 3.25 6.30
N HIS A 135 -10.55 4.37 5.81
CA HIS A 135 -9.78 5.61 5.74
C HIS A 135 -9.28 6.07 7.12
N VAL A 136 -10.07 5.85 8.19
CA VAL A 136 -9.66 6.19 9.56
C VAL A 136 -8.42 5.42 10.03
N LEU A 137 -8.16 4.26 9.44
CA LEU A 137 -7.03 3.40 9.78
C LEU A 137 -5.68 3.96 9.28
N SER A 138 -5.71 4.99 8.46
CA SER A 138 -4.53 5.73 7.99
C SER A 138 -4.00 6.75 9.02
N GLY A 139 -4.72 6.99 10.10
CA GLY A 139 -4.36 7.92 11.18
C GLY A 139 -4.96 9.33 11.06
N THR A 140 -5.82 9.59 10.07
CA THR A 140 -6.60 10.84 9.97
C THR A 140 -7.96 10.58 10.57
N ILE A 141 -8.21 11.09 11.80
CA ILE A 141 -9.41 10.79 12.57
C ILE A 141 -10.10 12.05 13.12
N ARG A 142 -11.43 11.96 13.11
CA ARG A 142 -12.32 12.73 13.99
C ARG A 142 -13.00 11.71 14.88
N SER A 143 -13.08 11.94 16.19
CA SER A 143 -13.71 11.03 17.15
C SER A 143 -14.13 11.78 18.40
N HIS A 144 -15.10 11.22 19.09
CA HIS A 144 -15.32 11.49 20.51
C HIS A 144 -14.51 10.49 21.34
N GLU A 145 -14.01 10.93 22.50
CA GLU A 145 -13.31 10.09 23.45
C GLU A 145 -14.03 10.10 24.80
N ALA A 146 -14.22 8.91 25.36
CA ALA A 146 -14.79 8.72 26.69
C ALA A 146 -13.94 7.72 27.47
N GLY A 147 -13.58 8.05 28.73
CA GLY A 147 -12.71 7.16 29.49
C GLY A 147 -12.37 7.66 30.87
N ILE A 148 -11.36 7.01 31.44
CA ILE A 148 -10.79 7.34 32.72
C ILE A 148 -9.34 7.79 32.60
N ARG A 149 -8.97 8.85 33.32
CA ARG A 149 -7.59 9.23 33.54
C ARG A 149 -6.96 8.39 34.62
N MET A 150 -5.67 8.20 34.58
CA MET A 150 -4.93 7.41 35.57
C MET A 150 -5.07 7.99 37.01
N ASP A 151 -5.42 9.27 37.14
CA ASP A 151 -5.70 9.91 38.43
C ASP A 151 -7.14 9.68 38.93
N GLY A 152 -7.95 8.89 38.22
CA GLY A 152 -9.34 8.54 38.59
C GLY A 152 -10.40 9.51 38.07
N THR A 153 -10.05 10.53 37.30
CA THR A 153 -11.02 11.47 36.69
C THR A 153 -11.67 10.82 35.45
N LEU A 154 -13.02 10.81 35.41
CA LEU A 154 -13.76 10.41 34.21
C LEU A 154 -13.91 11.58 33.24
N PHE A 155 -14.05 11.26 31.96
CA PHE A 155 -14.27 12.27 30.95
C PHE A 155 -15.09 11.74 29.74
N ILE A 156 -15.85 12.66 29.14
CA ILE A 156 -16.35 12.56 27.76
C ILE A 156 -15.89 13.84 27.07
N ASP A 157 -14.99 13.73 26.13
CA ASP A 157 -14.31 14.86 25.48
C ASP A 157 -13.71 15.85 26.50
N ASN A 158 -14.26 17.06 26.54
CA ASN A 158 -13.84 18.11 27.48
C ASN A 158 -14.64 18.13 28.82
N THR A 159 -15.68 17.31 28.94
CA THR A 159 -16.50 17.22 30.14
C THR A 159 -15.84 16.29 31.16
N LEU A 160 -15.53 16.79 32.35
CA LEU A 160 -14.75 16.07 33.34
C LEU A 160 -15.56 15.93 34.64
N THR A 161 -15.38 14.84 35.39
CA THR A 161 -15.88 14.74 36.78
C THR A 161 -15.05 15.60 37.73
N LYS A 162 -15.72 16.19 38.72
CA LYS A 162 -15.04 16.84 39.86
C LYS A 162 -14.53 15.81 40.89
N GLN A 163 -15.27 14.73 41.05
CA GLN A 163 -14.91 13.61 41.92
C GLN A 163 -14.03 12.64 41.14
N LYS A 164 -13.31 11.81 41.87
CA LYS A 164 -12.42 10.77 41.32
C LYS A 164 -12.80 9.43 41.89
N ILE A 165 -12.61 8.39 41.11
CA ILE A 165 -12.72 6.99 41.51
C ILE A 165 -11.32 6.38 41.59
N SER A 166 -11.14 5.34 42.41
CA SER A 166 -9.85 4.62 42.41
C SER A 166 -9.56 4.03 41.02
N ALA A 167 -8.33 4.20 40.54
CA ALA A 167 -7.84 3.61 39.30
C ALA A 167 -6.65 2.66 39.53
N THR A 168 -6.41 2.24 40.82
CA THR A 168 -5.33 1.31 41.19
C THR A 168 -5.74 -0.15 41.00
N GLU A 169 -7.04 -0.44 41.01
CA GLU A 169 -7.65 -1.75 40.75
C GLU A 169 -8.33 -1.74 39.39
N PRO A 170 -8.72 -2.90 38.86
CA PRO A 170 -9.47 -2.97 37.61
C PRO A 170 -10.76 -2.14 37.66
N VAL A 171 -10.95 -1.25 36.69
CA VAL A 171 -12.14 -0.39 36.56
C VAL A 171 -12.96 -0.88 35.37
N THR A 172 -14.25 -1.09 35.58
CA THR A 172 -15.21 -1.33 34.52
C THR A 172 -15.79 -0.01 34.04
N LEU A 173 -15.65 0.30 32.77
CA LEU A 173 -16.26 1.45 32.10
C LEU A 173 -17.44 0.98 31.26
N ILE A 174 -18.56 1.69 31.35
CA ILE A 174 -19.78 1.46 30.58
C ILE A 174 -20.12 2.79 29.90
N LEU A 175 -20.01 2.86 28.59
CA LEU A 175 -20.47 3.99 27.79
C LEU A 175 -21.81 3.63 27.17
N ALA A 176 -22.85 4.41 27.47
CA ALA A 176 -24.17 4.33 26.87
C ALA A 176 -24.45 5.62 26.08
N VAL A 177 -24.92 5.50 24.83
CA VAL A 177 -25.25 6.64 23.99
C VAL A 177 -26.65 6.44 23.40
N SER A 178 -27.49 7.48 23.50
CA SER A 178 -28.86 7.46 22.97
C SER A 178 -29.29 8.86 22.55
N GLY A 179 -29.64 9.04 21.25
CA GLY A 179 -30.16 10.31 20.75
C GLY A 179 -29.21 11.50 20.92
N GLY A 180 -27.90 11.28 20.91
CA GLY A 180 -26.89 12.32 21.12
C GLY A 180 -26.48 12.52 22.58
N HIS A 181 -27.19 11.94 23.55
CA HIS A 181 -26.83 11.95 24.95
C HIS A 181 -25.89 10.78 25.26
N ALA A 182 -24.71 11.07 25.79
CA ALA A 182 -23.68 10.07 26.15
C ALA A 182 -23.49 10.07 27.68
N THR A 183 -23.56 8.90 28.31
CA THR A 183 -23.28 8.67 29.72
C THR A 183 -22.14 7.67 29.85
N LEU A 184 -21.07 8.04 30.54
CA LEU A 184 -20.00 7.14 30.94
C LEU A 184 -20.08 6.86 32.42
N GLU A 185 -20.20 5.59 32.75
CA GLU A 185 -20.15 5.09 34.13
C GLU A 185 -18.86 4.30 34.37
N ALA A 186 -18.23 4.50 35.52
CA ALA A 186 -17.11 3.70 36.00
C ALA A 186 -17.46 3.02 37.31
N VAL A 187 -17.09 1.74 37.44
CA VAL A 187 -17.26 0.92 38.63
C VAL A 187 -15.92 0.31 39.03
N CYS A 188 -15.51 0.53 40.31
CA CYS A 188 -14.30 -0.03 40.89
C CYS A 188 -14.60 -0.50 42.32
N GLY A 189 -14.72 -1.82 42.55
CA GLY A 189 -15.25 -2.35 43.81
C GLY A 189 -16.65 -1.79 44.11
N ASP A 190 -16.83 -1.22 45.29
CA ASP A 190 -18.08 -0.59 45.70
C ASP A 190 -18.23 0.89 45.24
N GLN A 191 -17.19 1.45 44.60
CA GLN A 191 -17.21 2.81 44.09
C GLN A 191 -17.88 2.87 42.73
N LYS A 192 -18.74 3.90 42.56
CA LYS A 192 -19.40 4.19 41.29
C LYS A 192 -19.36 5.70 41.04
N LEU A 193 -19.02 6.07 39.78
CA LEU A 193 -18.94 7.46 39.34
C LEU A 193 -19.45 7.55 37.90
N SER A 194 -20.11 8.65 37.54
CA SER A 194 -20.58 8.87 36.17
C SER A 194 -20.31 10.30 35.69
N VAL A 195 -20.26 10.46 34.38
CA VAL A 195 -20.20 11.72 33.65
C VAL A 195 -21.10 11.66 32.42
N GLU A 196 -21.76 12.77 32.11
CA GLU A 196 -22.69 12.88 30.98
C GLU A 196 -22.30 14.04 30.09
N SER A 197 -22.59 13.92 28.80
CA SER A 197 -22.36 14.97 27.81
C SER A 197 -23.32 14.85 26.63
N ASP A 198 -23.80 15.98 26.11
CA ASP A 198 -24.57 16.01 24.88
C ASP A 198 -23.64 16.24 23.70
N LEU A 199 -23.83 15.45 22.65
CA LEU A 199 -22.99 15.40 21.45
C LEU A 199 -23.82 15.62 20.17
N PRO A 200 -23.28 16.28 19.16
CA PRO A 200 -23.96 16.40 17.88
C PRO A 200 -24.23 15.01 17.27
N LEU A 201 -25.48 14.74 16.93
CA LEU A 201 -25.94 13.41 16.51
C LEU A 201 -25.09 12.83 15.36
N GLU A 202 -24.85 13.61 14.30
CA GLU A 202 -24.07 13.18 13.14
C GLU A 202 -22.58 12.91 13.44
N SER A 203 -22.06 13.44 14.54
CA SER A 203 -20.67 13.20 14.94
C SER A 203 -20.45 11.84 15.62
N ILE A 204 -21.53 11.15 16.00
CA ILE A 204 -21.48 9.85 16.67
C ILE A 204 -21.36 8.70 15.65
N LYS A 205 -21.80 8.90 14.39
CA LYS A 205 -21.68 7.91 13.32
C LYS A 205 -20.22 7.57 13.04
N GLY A 206 -19.88 6.30 12.83
CA GLY A 206 -18.52 5.85 12.46
C GLY A 206 -18.04 4.64 13.24
N ASN A 207 -16.72 4.43 13.26
CA ASN A 207 -16.14 3.28 13.92
C ASN A 207 -16.09 3.43 15.44
N LEU A 208 -16.01 2.28 16.13
CA LEU A 208 -15.65 2.16 17.55
C LEU A 208 -14.18 1.79 17.68
N ALA A 209 -13.53 2.26 18.74
CA ALA A 209 -12.17 1.89 19.09
C ALA A 209 -11.94 1.94 20.61
N LEU A 210 -10.93 1.21 21.08
CA LEU A 210 -10.30 1.47 22.37
C LEU A 210 -9.16 2.47 22.17
N HIS A 211 -8.93 3.33 23.16
CA HIS A 211 -7.78 4.22 23.20
C HIS A 211 -6.92 4.02 24.45
N ALA A 212 -5.61 4.23 24.31
CA ALA A 212 -4.68 4.37 25.42
C ALA A 212 -3.78 5.57 25.13
N HIS A 213 -4.00 6.67 25.82
CA HIS A 213 -3.38 7.95 25.54
C HIS A 213 -2.33 8.34 26.59
N SER A 214 -1.21 8.88 26.09
CA SER A 214 -0.22 9.62 26.85
C SER A 214 0.28 10.79 25.99
N PRO A 215 0.59 11.97 26.54
CA PRO A 215 1.16 13.08 25.77
C PRO A 215 2.57 12.80 25.25
N SER A 216 3.24 11.80 25.81
CA SER A 216 4.59 11.40 25.39
C SER A 216 4.52 10.40 24.24
N PRO A 217 5.23 10.63 23.13
CA PRO A 217 5.30 9.68 22.05
C PRO A 217 5.99 8.39 22.49
N HIS A 218 5.67 7.29 21.82
CA HIS A 218 6.37 6.02 21.98
C HIS A 218 7.87 6.20 21.76
N SER A 219 8.69 5.65 22.67
CA SER A 219 10.14 5.71 22.56
C SER A 219 10.78 4.50 23.24
N TYR A 220 11.71 3.83 22.52
CA TYR A 220 12.48 2.71 23.06
C TYR A 220 13.41 3.10 24.23
N LYS A 221 13.63 4.40 24.47
CA LYS A 221 14.45 4.92 25.56
C LYS A 221 13.68 5.09 26.89
N ARG A 222 12.37 4.91 26.87
CA ARG A 222 11.51 5.07 28.05
C ARG A 222 10.71 3.79 28.27
N GLN A 223 10.48 3.45 29.52
CA GLN A 223 9.51 2.41 29.85
C GLN A 223 8.14 2.89 29.35
N PRO A 224 7.40 2.06 28.61
CA PRO A 224 6.05 2.41 28.16
C PRO A 224 5.13 2.50 29.38
N ILE A 225 4.16 3.42 29.30
CA ILE A 225 3.02 3.43 30.21
C ILE A 225 2.02 2.42 29.67
N GLU A 226 1.78 1.36 30.41
CA GLU A 226 0.96 0.25 29.94
C GLU A 226 -0.42 0.23 30.61
N VAL A 227 -1.43 -0.09 29.80
CA VAL A 227 -2.82 -0.30 30.20
C VAL A 227 -3.23 -1.70 29.74
N ALA A 228 -3.77 -2.49 30.66
CA ALA A 228 -4.40 -3.77 30.35
C ALA A 228 -5.91 -3.58 30.18
N PHE A 229 -6.46 -4.04 29.07
CA PHE A 229 -7.88 -4.23 28.88
C PHE A 229 -8.20 -5.72 29.11
N LEU A 230 -9.13 -6.02 30.01
CA LEU A 230 -9.44 -7.40 30.39
C LEU A 230 -10.59 -7.99 29.56
N LYS A 231 -11.49 -7.13 29.09
CA LYS A 231 -12.59 -7.46 28.17
C LYS A 231 -13.04 -6.20 27.43
N TRP A 232 -13.69 -6.38 26.30
CA TRP A 232 -14.39 -5.34 25.55
C TRP A 232 -15.60 -5.93 24.85
N SER A 233 -16.73 -5.27 24.91
CA SER A 233 -17.97 -5.67 24.25
C SER A 233 -18.77 -4.46 23.82
N GLY A 234 -19.65 -4.63 22.84
CA GLY A 234 -20.58 -3.60 22.39
C GLY A 234 -21.88 -4.22 21.94
N GLU A 235 -22.98 -3.50 22.17
CA GLU A 235 -24.33 -3.93 21.85
C GLU A 235 -25.25 -2.75 21.54
N GLY A 236 -26.31 -3.01 20.79
CA GLY A 236 -27.37 -2.03 20.60
C GLY A 236 -27.75 -1.78 19.16
N PRO A 237 -28.98 -1.30 18.92
CA PRO A 237 -29.55 -1.15 17.59
C PRO A 237 -28.89 -0.06 16.70
N ALA A 238 -28.00 0.77 17.26
CA ALA A 238 -27.20 1.72 16.49
C ALA A 238 -26.02 1.05 15.75
N LEU A 239 -25.61 -0.15 16.21
CA LEU A 239 -24.51 -0.90 15.64
C LEU A 239 -24.99 -1.75 14.46
N SER A 240 -24.17 -1.81 13.41
CA SER A 240 -24.34 -2.75 12.30
C SER A 240 -23.17 -3.71 12.25
N ASP A 241 -23.49 -4.99 12.00
CA ASP A 241 -22.50 -6.07 11.81
C ASP A 241 -22.03 -6.09 10.35
N HIS A 242 -20.72 -6.18 10.19
CA HIS A 242 -19.99 -6.22 8.90
C HIS A 242 -18.92 -7.31 8.99
N ALA A 243 -19.34 -8.58 9.12
CA ALA A 243 -18.42 -9.71 9.25
C ALA A 243 -17.43 -9.83 8.07
N GLU A 244 -17.80 -9.33 6.88
CA GLU A 244 -16.96 -9.27 5.68
C GLU A 244 -15.77 -8.30 5.80
N GLN A 245 -15.79 -7.39 6.76
CA GLN A 245 -14.73 -6.39 6.97
C GLN A 245 -13.53 -6.93 7.78
N THR A 246 -13.52 -8.20 8.11
CA THR A 246 -12.37 -8.84 8.77
C THR A 246 -11.09 -8.74 7.94
N PHE A 247 -9.95 -8.60 8.62
CA PHE A 247 -8.64 -8.52 7.98
C PHE A 247 -7.61 -9.44 8.67
N GLY A 248 -7.34 -10.57 8.08
CA GLY A 248 -6.46 -11.61 8.59
C GLY A 248 -7.18 -12.87 9.10
N PRO A 249 -6.40 -13.88 9.54
CA PRO A 249 -4.93 -13.94 9.64
C PRO A 249 -4.17 -14.02 8.31
N ILE A 250 -4.79 -14.48 7.20
CA ILE A 250 -4.23 -14.43 5.85
C ILE A 250 -4.63 -13.08 5.25
N LEU A 251 -3.66 -12.24 4.86
CA LEU A 251 -3.94 -10.87 4.44
C LEU A 251 -4.08 -10.74 2.92
N TRP A 252 -3.12 -11.27 2.17
CA TRP A 252 -3.13 -11.37 0.70
C TRP A 252 -2.05 -12.32 0.19
N SER A 253 -2.07 -12.55 -1.11
CA SER A 253 -1.07 -13.30 -1.85
C SER A 253 -0.59 -12.52 -3.07
N GLN A 254 0.64 -12.78 -3.51
CA GLN A 254 1.27 -12.25 -4.70
C GLN A 254 2.11 -13.34 -5.35
N TYR A 255 2.20 -13.40 -6.69
CA TYR A 255 2.87 -14.50 -7.36
C TYR A 255 3.54 -14.09 -8.67
N THR A 256 4.47 -14.94 -9.11
CA THR A 256 4.94 -15.02 -10.50
C THR A 256 4.93 -16.48 -10.96
N LEU A 257 4.68 -16.69 -12.26
CA LEU A 257 4.85 -17.97 -12.94
C LEU A 257 5.86 -17.78 -14.07
N HIS A 258 7.04 -18.40 -13.94
CA HIS A 258 8.11 -18.28 -14.92
C HIS A 258 8.74 -19.65 -15.19
N LYS A 259 8.86 -20.03 -16.47
CA LYS A 259 9.39 -21.34 -16.88
C LYS A 259 8.72 -22.49 -16.12
N ARG A 260 7.38 -22.43 -16.00
CA ARG A 260 6.56 -23.43 -15.28
C ARG A 260 6.84 -23.52 -13.77
N THR A 261 7.64 -22.61 -13.21
CA THR A 261 7.84 -22.49 -11.76
C THR A 261 6.94 -21.38 -11.21
N LEU A 262 5.97 -21.77 -10.39
CA LEU A 262 5.17 -20.86 -9.57
C LEU A 262 5.95 -20.52 -8.30
N LYS A 263 6.09 -19.21 -8.03
CA LYS A 263 6.46 -18.70 -6.70
C LYS A 263 5.31 -17.84 -6.19
N LEU A 264 4.67 -18.28 -5.11
CA LEU A 264 3.54 -17.59 -4.50
C LEU A 264 3.90 -17.25 -3.06
N ASN A 265 3.96 -15.95 -2.76
CA ASN A 265 4.24 -15.41 -1.43
C ASN A 265 2.95 -14.92 -0.79
N VAL A 266 2.67 -15.37 0.43
CA VAL A 266 1.45 -15.06 1.18
C VAL A 266 1.82 -14.23 2.39
N GLN A 267 1.22 -13.07 2.55
CA GLN A 267 1.39 -12.24 3.73
C GLN A 267 0.38 -12.63 4.81
N PHE A 268 0.89 -12.82 6.01
CA PHE A 268 0.12 -13.06 7.22
C PHE A 268 0.14 -11.84 8.14
N ALA A 269 -0.85 -11.76 9.00
CA ALA A 269 -0.84 -10.86 10.15
C ALA A 269 0.32 -11.18 11.11
N ALA A 270 0.65 -10.27 12.03
CA ALA A 270 1.72 -10.48 13.01
C ALA A 270 1.31 -11.48 14.10
N ILE A 271 1.11 -12.75 13.67
CA ILE A 271 0.79 -13.90 14.52
C ILE A 271 1.84 -14.10 15.61
N GLY A 272 1.45 -14.75 16.70
CA GLY A 272 2.32 -15.07 17.83
C GLY A 272 3.15 -16.32 17.62
N THR A 273 4.09 -16.55 18.53
CA THR A 273 4.92 -17.78 18.54
C THR A 273 4.11 -19.04 18.88
N ASP A 274 3.00 -18.87 19.59
CA ASP A 274 2.11 -19.95 20.01
C ASP A 274 1.03 -20.29 18.96
N ASP A 275 0.88 -19.46 17.93
CA ASP A 275 0.00 -19.73 16.80
C ASP A 275 0.66 -20.76 15.83
N ASP A 276 -0.10 -21.37 14.92
CA ASP A 276 0.50 -22.26 13.90
C ASP A 276 1.50 -21.49 13.03
N GLN A 277 2.69 -22.00 12.90
CA GLN A 277 3.77 -21.38 12.12
C GLN A 277 3.81 -21.87 10.68
N HIS A 278 2.77 -22.53 10.20
CA HIS A 278 2.71 -23.09 8.84
C HIS A 278 1.37 -22.79 8.17
N ALA A 279 1.44 -22.58 6.86
CA ALA A 279 0.27 -22.49 6.00
C ALA A 279 0.31 -23.57 4.92
N THR A 280 -0.84 -23.87 4.33
CA THR A 280 -0.97 -24.86 3.26
C THR A 280 -1.55 -24.22 2.01
N LEU A 281 -0.84 -24.34 0.87
CA LEU A 281 -1.34 -24.02 -0.46
C LEU A 281 -1.95 -25.28 -1.08
N THR A 282 -3.15 -25.16 -1.60
CA THR A 282 -3.81 -26.18 -2.46
C THR A 282 -3.96 -25.61 -3.85
N ILE A 283 -3.43 -26.30 -4.86
CA ILE A 283 -3.51 -25.93 -6.28
C ILE A 283 -3.48 -27.21 -7.11
N ASP A 284 -4.39 -27.38 -8.07
CA ASP A 284 -4.51 -28.58 -8.92
C ASP A 284 -4.46 -29.91 -8.14
N GLY A 285 -5.12 -29.94 -6.98
CA GLY A 285 -5.15 -31.11 -6.10
C GLY A 285 -3.85 -31.36 -5.32
N LYS A 286 -2.76 -30.65 -5.61
CA LYS A 286 -1.51 -30.70 -4.86
C LYS A 286 -1.61 -29.87 -3.59
N LYS A 287 -1.02 -30.35 -2.49
CA LYS A 287 -0.92 -29.62 -1.21
C LYS A 287 0.54 -29.37 -0.86
N LEU A 288 0.90 -28.10 -0.69
CA LEU A 288 2.23 -27.69 -0.28
C LEU A 288 2.14 -27.00 1.08
N LYS A 289 3.03 -27.37 2.00
CA LYS A 289 3.15 -26.73 3.31
C LYS A 289 4.36 -25.81 3.32
N SER A 290 4.20 -24.58 3.84
CA SER A 290 5.30 -23.62 3.99
C SER A 290 5.29 -23.01 5.38
N GLN A 291 6.49 -22.79 5.92
CA GLN A 291 6.68 -22.10 7.20
C GLN A 291 6.50 -20.59 7.02
N ILE A 292 5.84 -19.97 7.99
CA ILE A 292 5.68 -18.51 8.06
C ILE A 292 6.95 -17.93 8.70
N ASP A 293 7.62 -17.05 7.99
CA ASP A 293 8.82 -16.36 8.47
C ASP A 293 8.48 -15.44 9.66
N PRO A 294 9.22 -15.50 10.77
CA PRO A 294 8.88 -14.81 12.00
C PRO A 294 9.07 -13.28 11.95
N HIS A 295 9.79 -12.74 10.97
CA HIS A 295 10.00 -11.30 10.81
C HIS A 295 9.09 -10.69 9.76
N SER A 296 9.12 -11.22 8.54
CA SER A 296 8.31 -10.73 7.42
C SER A 296 6.84 -11.15 7.51
N ARG A 297 6.52 -12.19 8.32
CA ARG A 297 5.19 -12.80 8.39
C ARG A 297 4.70 -13.30 7.02
N THR A 298 5.61 -13.84 6.22
CA THR A 298 5.28 -14.39 4.89
C THR A 298 5.53 -15.88 4.83
N ALA A 299 4.67 -16.59 4.07
CA ALA A 299 4.90 -17.98 3.65
C ALA A 299 5.13 -18.01 2.14
N LEU A 300 6.30 -18.51 1.72
CA LEU A 300 6.64 -18.66 0.31
C LEU A 300 6.39 -20.09 -0.12
N PHE A 301 5.56 -20.29 -1.13
CA PHE A 301 5.32 -21.55 -1.79
C PHE A 301 6.03 -21.57 -3.13
N ARG A 302 6.67 -22.69 -3.46
CA ARG A 302 7.31 -22.96 -4.74
C ARG A 302 6.77 -24.25 -5.32
N LEU A 303 6.25 -24.19 -6.54
CA LEU A 303 5.74 -25.34 -7.27
C LEU A 303 6.36 -25.38 -8.66
N GLU A 304 7.08 -26.45 -8.95
CA GLU A 304 7.66 -26.71 -10.27
C GLU A 304 6.62 -27.41 -11.17
N ASP A 305 6.83 -27.29 -12.47
CA ASP A 305 6.05 -27.94 -13.53
C ASP A 305 4.54 -27.61 -13.51
N LEU A 306 4.20 -26.37 -13.14
CA LEU A 306 2.85 -25.84 -13.35
C LEU A 306 2.67 -25.40 -14.80
N ASP A 307 1.58 -25.81 -15.44
CA ASP A 307 1.26 -25.38 -16.79
C ASP A 307 0.98 -23.87 -16.82
N ASP A 308 1.50 -23.16 -17.81
CA ASP A 308 1.28 -21.72 -17.99
C ASP A 308 0.29 -21.38 -19.11
N THR A 309 -0.34 -22.41 -19.69
CA THR A 309 -1.35 -22.28 -20.74
C THR A 309 -2.78 -22.32 -20.21
N ASP A 310 -2.99 -22.73 -18.96
CA ASP A 310 -4.29 -22.81 -18.29
C ASP A 310 -4.35 -21.93 -17.03
N ASP A 311 -5.57 -21.61 -16.60
CA ASP A 311 -5.83 -20.91 -15.33
C ASP A 311 -5.86 -21.94 -14.18
N HIS A 312 -5.15 -21.66 -13.08
CA HIS A 312 -5.07 -22.57 -11.91
C HIS A 312 -5.68 -21.88 -10.69
N PRO A 313 -6.91 -22.24 -10.28
CA PRO A 313 -7.45 -21.80 -9.01
C PRO A 313 -6.62 -22.35 -7.85
N TYR A 314 -6.35 -21.51 -6.87
CA TYR A 314 -5.64 -21.91 -5.66
C TYR A 314 -6.35 -21.46 -4.40
N ALA A 315 -6.09 -22.17 -3.30
CA ALA A 315 -6.52 -21.81 -1.97
C ALA A 315 -5.36 -21.94 -0.98
N VAL A 316 -5.18 -20.92 -0.16
CA VAL A 316 -4.26 -20.95 0.98
C VAL A 316 -5.08 -21.12 2.24
N SER A 317 -4.82 -22.17 3.02
CA SER A 317 -5.49 -22.45 4.28
C SER A 317 -4.56 -22.26 5.47
N TYR A 318 -5.12 -21.71 6.55
CA TYR A 318 -4.44 -21.47 7.81
C TYR A 318 -5.41 -21.67 8.98
N ARG A 319 -4.99 -22.38 10.02
CA ARG A 319 -5.79 -22.59 11.23
C ARG A 319 -5.35 -21.66 12.35
N TRP A 320 -6.27 -20.82 12.81
CA TRP A 320 -6.01 -19.90 13.91
C TRP A 320 -7.08 -20.04 14.99
N GLN A 321 -6.65 -20.29 16.23
CA GLN A 321 -7.53 -20.48 17.40
C GLN A 321 -8.69 -21.47 17.20
N GLY A 322 -8.44 -22.56 16.46
CA GLY A 322 -9.44 -23.59 16.18
C GLY A 322 -10.33 -23.30 14.96
N THR A 323 -10.28 -22.10 14.39
CA THR A 323 -11.01 -21.71 13.18
C THR A 323 -10.13 -21.84 11.95
N ASP A 324 -10.67 -22.39 10.87
CA ASP A 324 -10.00 -22.51 9.59
C ASP A 324 -10.30 -21.27 8.73
N TYR A 325 -9.23 -20.63 8.24
CA TYR A 325 -9.28 -19.47 7.34
C TYR A 325 -8.76 -19.87 5.97
N THR A 326 -9.40 -19.35 4.93
CA THR A 326 -9.03 -19.64 3.54
C THR A 326 -8.93 -18.33 2.75
N TRP A 327 -7.88 -18.24 1.92
CA TRP A 327 -7.69 -17.19 0.95
C TRP A 327 -7.59 -17.79 -0.44
N GLU A 328 -8.45 -17.36 -1.36
CA GLU A 328 -8.56 -17.91 -2.71
C GLU A 328 -8.11 -16.92 -3.76
N GLY A 329 -7.51 -17.42 -4.84
CA GLY A 329 -7.08 -16.65 -5.99
C GLY A 329 -6.86 -17.54 -7.21
N MET A 330 -6.34 -16.91 -8.27
CA MET A 330 -6.11 -17.53 -9.57
C MET A 330 -4.69 -17.30 -10.04
N VAL A 331 -3.95 -18.32 -10.34
CA VAL A 331 -2.75 -18.21 -11.20
C VAL A 331 -3.23 -18.22 -12.64
N ARG A 332 -3.18 -17.06 -13.28
CA ARG A 332 -3.70 -16.91 -14.65
C ARG A 332 -2.75 -17.46 -15.69
N LYS A 333 -3.30 -18.02 -16.74
CA LYS A 333 -2.58 -18.32 -17.97
C LYS A 333 -2.03 -17.05 -18.61
N GLN A 334 -0.99 -17.21 -19.40
CA GLN A 334 -0.43 -16.10 -20.19
C GLN A 334 -1.42 -15.67 -21.29
N PRO A 335 -1.54 -14.36 -21.58
CA PRO A 335 -2.41 -13.89 -22.67
C PRO A 335 -1.88 -14.33 -24.04
N ASN A 336 -2.79 -14.64 -24.95
CA ASN A 336 -2.50 -15.02 -26.33
C ASN A 336 -2.55 -13.82 -27.31
N GLY A 337 -2.66 -12.60 -26.84
CA GLY A 337 -2.79 -11.36 -27.59
C GLY A 337 -1.83 -10.29 -27.09
N PRO A 338 -2.13 -9.00 -27.33
CA PRO A 338 -1.36 -7.91 -26.79
C PRO A 338 -1.25 -8.00 -25.27
N LEU A 339 -0.05 -7.79 -24.74
CA LEU A 339 0.21 -7.79 -23.30
C LEU A 339 -0.16 -6.45 -22.68
N ARG A 340 -0.93 -6.48 -21.59
CA ARG A 340 -1.31 -5.31 -20.81
C ARG A 340 -0.56 -5.28 -19.48
N LEU A 341 0.37 -4.33 -19.35
CA LEU A 341 1.18 -4.09 -18.14
C LEU A 341 0.69 -2.82 -17.44
N ALA A 342 0.11 -2.93 -16.25
CA ALA A 342 -0.17 -1.77 -15.41
C ALA A 342 1.01 -1.48 -14.49
N ALA A 343 1.39 -0.20 -14.35
CA ALA A 343 2.52 0.23 -13.55
C ALA A 343 2.14 1.30 -12.53
N PHE A 344 2.68 1.18 -11.32
CA PHE A 344 2.40 1.99 -10.13
C PHE A 344 3.69 2.38 -9.42
N SER A 345 3.67 3.46 -8.66
CA SER A 345 4.79 3.90 -7.83
C SER A 345 4.32 4.87 -6.75
N CYS A 346 5.06 5.01 -5.66
CA CYS A 346 4.94 6.11 -4.71
C CYS A 346 3.52 6.28 -4.13
N ASP A 347 3.08 5.34 -3.30
CA ASP A 347 1.84 5.44 -2.55
C ASP A 347 2.09 6.06 -1.17
N HIS A 348 1.88 7.38 -1.04
CA HIS A 348 2.05 8.08 0.25
C HIS A 348 0.99 7.67 1.28
N GLY A 349 -0.08 6.99 0.90
CA GLY A 349 -1.11 6.43 1.79
C GLY A 349 -2.21 7.41 2.22
N TYR A 350 -2.12 8.72 1.99
CA TYR A 350 -3.14 9.67 2.47
C TYR A 350 -4.52 9.47 1.82
N ALA A 351 -4.58 8.83 0.67
CA ALA A 351 -5.83 8.47 -0.02
C ALA A 351 -6.21 6.99 0.19
N PHE A 352 -5.58 6.30 1.17
CA PHE A 352 -5.96 4.95 1.54
C PHE A 352 -7.48 4.86 1.81
N PRO A 353 -8.21 3.86 1.28
CA PRO A 353 -7.71 2.65 0.63
C PRO A 353 -7.68 2.68 -0.91
N LEU A 354 -7.70 3.83 -1.58
CA LEU A 354 -7.61 3.98 -3.04
C LEU A 354 -8.74 3.27 -3.82
N SER A 355 -9.92 3.11 -3.24
CA SER A 355 -10.99 2.24 -3.75
C SER A 355 -11.32 2.52 -5.22
N LYS A 356 -11.50 3.79 -5.60
CA LYS A 356 -11.81 4.18 -6.99
C LYS A 356 -10.70 3.80 -7.98
N LEU A 357 -9.44 3.93 -7.56
CA LEU A 357 -8.30 3.55 -8.40
C LEU A 357 -8.22 2.04 -8.59
N VAL A 358 -8.40 1.28 -7.52
CA VAL A 358 -8.43 -0.19 -7.57
C VAL A 358 -9.58 -0.69 -8.46
N ASP A 359 -10.76 -0.10 -8.35
CA ASP A 359 -11.92 -0.43 -9.18
C ASP A 359 -11.63 -0.16 -10.67
N GLN A 360 -10.97 0.97 -10.98
CA GLN A 360 -10.54 1.27 -12.35
C GLN A 360 -9.54 0.22 -12.86
N VAL A 361 -8.51 -0.12 -12.10
CA VAL A 361 -7.50 -1.13 -12.48
C VAL A 361 -8.13 -2.52 -12.69
N LEU A 362 -9.11 -2.90 -11.85
CA LEU A 362 -9.85 -4.15 -12.03
C LEU A 362 -10.66 -4.15 -13.34
N GLN A 363 -11.25 -3.02 -13.71
CA GLN A 363 -11.97 -2.85 -14.99
C GLN A 363 -11.01 -2.83 -16.19
N GLU A 364 -9.87 -2.20 -16.07
CA GLU A 364 -8.79 -2.25 -17.09
C GLU A 364 -8.26 -3.66 -17.28
N ASN A 365 -8.35 -4.52 -16.28
CA ASN A 365 -7.97 -5.92 -16.29
C ASN A 365 -6.57 -6.17 -16.90
N PRO A 366 -5.50 -5.62 -16.31
CA PRO A 366 -4.14 -5.88 -16.79
C PRO A 366 -3.74 -7.36 -16.66
N ASP A 367 -2.83 -7.82 -17.50
CA ASP A 367 -2.30 -9.18 -17.46
C ASP A 367 -1.21 -9.35 -16.41
N ILE A 368 -0.42 -8.31 -16.19
CA ILE A 368 0.66 -8.23 -15.21
C ILE A 368 0.70 -6.84 -14.58
N VAL A 369 1.09 -6.75 -13.32
CA VAL A 369 1.21 -5.48 -12.61
C VAL A 369 2.65 -5.26 -12.11
N PHE A 370 3.12 -4.02 -12.22
CA PHE A 370 4.44 -3.60 -11.75
C PHE A 370 4.31 -2.47 -10.71
N PHE A 371 4.89 -2.66 -9.54
CA PHE A 371 5.02 -1.65 -8.49
C PHE A 371 6.49 -1.26 -8.36
N ALA A 372 6.83 -0.07 -8.81
CA ALA A 372 8.20 0.39 -8.99
C ALA A 372 8.86 0.93 -7.71
N GLY A 373 8.26 0.69 -6.55
CA GLY A 373 8.79 1.15 -5.27
C GLY A 373 7.92 2.17 -4.55
N ASP A 374 8.30 2.47 -3.30
CA ASP A 374 7.57 3.35 -2.39
C ASP A 374 6.13 2.87 -2.14
N GLN A 375 5.99 1.58 -1.83
CA GLN A 375 4.72 1.00 -1.38
C GLN A 375 4.29 1.57 -0.04
N ILE A 376 5.25 2.11 0.70
CA ILE A 376 5.01 2.80 1.98
C ILE A 376 5.85 4.08 2.07
N TYR A 377 5.42 5.00 2.93
CA TYR A 377 6.22 6.15 3.37
C TYR A 377 6.39 6.08 4.88
N GLU A 378 7.61 6.10 5.35
CA GLU A 378 7.95 5.83 6.76
C GLU A 378 7.37 6.85 7.74
N LEU A 379 7.12 8.09 7.31
CA LEU A 379 6.55 9.15 8.16
C LEU A 379 5.02 9.23 8.09
N TYR A 380 4.38 8.39 7.25
CA TYR A 380 2.94 8.45 7.06
C TYR A 380 2.16 7.87 8.26
N GLY A 381 0.92 8.37 8.45
CA GLY A 381 0.01 7.95 9.51
C GLY A 381 0.11 8.79 10.79
N GLY A 382 0.99 9.81 10.82
CA GLY A 382 1.10 10.75 11.94
C GLY A 382 1.62 10.13 13.23
N LEU A 383 2.28 8.98 13.14
CA LEU A 383 2.98 8.31 14.21
C LEU A 383 4.48 8.52 14.05
N PHE A 384 5.22 8.45 15.16
CA PHE A 384 6.67 8.60 15.13
C PHE A 384 7.32 7.38 14.49
N LEU A 385 8.24 7.61 13.57
CA LEU A 385 9.03 6.56 12.92
C LEU A 385 9.82 5.76 13.94
N GLN A 386 9.68 4.44 13.91
CA GLN A 386 10.37 3.51 14.78
C GLN A 386 11.52 2.82 14.03
N ARG A 387 12.77 3.21 14.30
CA ARG A 387 13.96 2.54 13.76
C ARG A 387 14.60 1.57 14.73
N LYS A 388 14.21 1.58 16.00
CA LYS A 388 14.77 0.77 17.10
C LYS A 388 13.72 0.48 18.17
N PRO A 389 13.77 -0.67 18.84
CA PRO A 389 14.56 -1.86 18.47
C PRO A 389 14.06 -2.48 17.16
N LEU A 390 14.79 -3.45 16.59
CA LEU A 390 14.47 -4.04 15.28
C LEU A 390 13.02 -4.55 15.18
N ASN A 391 12.55 -5.27 16.17
CA ASN A 391 11.17 -5.78 16.18
C ASN A 391 10.12 -4.68 16.09
N THR A 392 10.34 -3.54 16.80
CA THR A 392 9.42 -2.39 16.72
C THR A 392 9.47 -1.74 15.32
N ALA A 393 10.66 -1.64 14.72
CA ALA A 393 10.82 -1.15 13.35
C ALA A 393 10.09 -2.05 12.34
N ILE A 394 10.20 -3.36 12.48
CA ILE A 394 9.48 -4.36 11.67
C ILE A 394 7.97 -4.17 11.79
N LEU A 395 7.43 -4.03 13.00
CA LEU A 395 5.99 -3.84 13.23
C LEU A 395 5.50 -2.48 12.69
N ASP A 396 6.33 -1.43 12.74
CA ASP A 396 6.02 -0.14 12.14
C ASP A 396 5.96 -0.23 10.61
N TYR A 397 6.90 -0.95 9.98
CA TYR A 397 6.87 -1.26 8.55
C TYR A 397 5.64 -2.10 8.18
N LEU A 398 5.41 -3.22 8.88
CA LEU A 398 4.31 -4.13 8.57
C LEU A 398 2.94 -3.45 8.63
N ARG A 399 2.69 -2.56 9.62
CA ARG A 399 1.45 -1.80 9.68
C ARG A 399 1.18 -1.02 8.39
N LYS A 400 2.20 -0.35 7.86
CA LYS A 400 2.10 0.45 6.62
C LYS A 400 1.96 -0.45 5.39
N TYR A 401 2.76 -1.51 5.33
CA TYR A 401 2.73 -2.47 4.24
C TYR A 401 1.41 -3.27 4.21
N TYR A 402 0.77 -3.50 5.36
CA TYR A 402 -0.56 -4.10 5.41
C TYR A 402 -1.63 -3.21 4.78
N GLN A 403 -1.50 -1.89 4.83
CA GLN A 403 -2.39 -0.98 4.11
C GLN A 403 -2.22 -1.08 2.59
N PHE A 404 -0.97 -1.15 2.10
CA PHE A 404 -0.70 -1.45 0.69
C PHE A 404 -1.36 -2.77 0.27
N GLY A 405 -1.12 -3.84 1.01
CA GLY A 405 -1.71 -5.15 0.71
C GLY A 405 -3.23 -5.13 0.76
N TRP A 406 -3.84 -4.46 1.75
CA TRP A 406 -5.30 -4.34 1.84
C TRP A 406 -5.90 -3.62 0.63
N THR A 407 -5.23 -2.57 0.16
CA THR A 407 -5.59 -1.86 -1.06
C THR A 407 -5.60 -2.79 -2.27
N TRP A 408 -4.50 -3.51 -2.49
CA TRP A 408 -4.24 -4.21 -3.75
C TRP A 408 -4.56 -5.71 -3.74
N ARG A 409 -5.00 -6.29 -2.61
CA ARG A 409 -5.18 -7.75 -2.44
C ARG A 409 -6.03 -8.42 -3.52
N HIS A 410 -7.06 -7.76 -4.03
CA HIS A 410 -7.95 -8.30 -5.07
C HIS A 410 -7.36 -8.20 -6.48
N VAL A 411 -6.39 -7.33 -6.70
CA VAL A 411 -5.59 -7.27 -7.92
C VAL A 411 -4.51 -8.34 -7.88
N LEU A 412 -3.75 -8.41 -6.77
CA LEU A 412 -2.56 -9.25 -6.62
C LEU A 412 -2.87 -10.76 -6.58
N LYS A 413 -4.02 -11.16 -6.01
CA LYS A 413 -4.39 -12.59 -5.89
C LYS A 413 -4.61 -13.28 -7.23
N ASP A 414 -4.97 -12.53 -8.28
CA ASP A 414 -5.38 -13.07 -9.57
C ASP A 414 -4.46 -12.63 -10.72
N ARG A 415 -3.37 -11.90 -10.45
CA ARG A 415 -2.45 -11.39 -11.49
C ARG A 415 -1.00 -11.56 -11.04
N PRO A 416 -0.12 -12.01 -11.95
CA PRO A 416 1.31 -11.97 -11.66
C PRO A 416 1.74 -10.54 -11.38
N SER A 417 2.59 -10.37 -10.41
CA SER A 417 3.03 -9.05 -9.95
C SER A 417 4.55 -8.99 -9.84
N ILE A 418 5.10 -7.84 -10.18
CA ILE A 418 6.49 -7.49 -9.92
C ILE A 418 6.45 -6.34 -8.92
N ILE A 419 6.89 -6.58 -7.71
CA ILE A 419 6.90 -5.60 -6.62
C ILE A 419 8.34 -5.45 -6.16
N ILE A 420 8.88 -4.23 -6.21
CA ILE A 420 10.26 -3.96 -5.82
C ILE A 420 10.31 -2.80 -4.82
N PRO A 421 11.15 -2.87 -3.76
CA PRO A 421 11.31 -1.77 -2.82
C PRO A 421 12.10 -0.61 -3.41
N ASP A 422 11.78 0.61 -2.97
CA ASP A 422 12.61 1.79 -3.17
C ASP A 422 13.09 2.35 -1.82
N ASP A 423 13.48 3.59 -1.76
CA ASP A 423 14.13 4.22 -0.61
C ASP A 423 13.22 4.33 0.63
N HIS A 424 11.97 4.78 0.47
CA HIS A 424 11.04 4.88 1.60
C HIS A 424 10.66 3.52 2.19
N ASP A 425 10.63 2.46 1.39
CA ASP A 425 10.37 1.09 1.87
C ASP A 425 11.43 0.61 2.88
N VAL A 426 12.66 1.09 2.76
CA VAL A 426 13.75 0.78 3.71
C VAL A 426 14.04 1.91 4.70
N PHE A 427 13.07 2.81 4.91
CA PHE A 427 13.12 3.91 5.86
C PHE A 427 14.25 4.93 5.58
N GLN A 428 14.48 5.24 4.31
CA GLN A 428 15.34 6.29 3.82
C GLN A 428 14.56 7.22 2.90
N GLY A 429 14.88 8.49 2.86
CA GLY A 429 14.22 9.44 1.95
C GLY A 429 14.95 9.62 0.61
N ASN A 430 16.10 8.94 0.43
CA ASN A 430 16.83 8.69 -0.81
C ASN A 430 17.75 7.49 -0.57
N LEU A 431 17.95 6.65 -1.59
CA LEU A 431 18.76 5.44 -1.48
C LEU A 431 19.87 5.37 -2.53
N TRP A 432 21.10 5.43 -2.04
CA TRP A 432 22.32 5.07 -2.76
C TRP A 432 22.96 3.91 -2.01
N GLY A 433 22.61 2.69 -2.39
CA GLY A 433 22.92 1.47 -1.65
C GLY A 433 24.41 1.12 -1.58
N HIS A 434 25.24 1.63 -2.52
CA HIS A 434 26.68 1.52 -2.57
C HIS A 434 27.19 0.09 -2.30
N GLY A 435 26.62 -0.88 -3.03
CA GLY A 435 26.97 -2.29 -2.88
C GLY A 435 26.40 -2.99 -1.62
N GLY A 436 25.48 -2.35 -0.90
CA GLY A 436 24.86 -2.92 0.31
C GLY A 436 25.55 -2.58 1.61
N ARG A 437 26.53 -1.66 1.61
CA ARG A 437 27.27 -1.29 2.81
C ARG A 437 26.42 -0.55 3.86
N VAL A 438 26.92 -0.43 5.07
CA VAL A 438 26.35 0.44 6.10
C VAL A 438 26.55 1.90 5.72
N ALA A 439 25.53 2.74 5.85
CA ALA A 439 25.65 4.19 5.64
C ALA A 439 26.58 4.79 6.72
N PRO A 440 27.72 5.41 6.34
CA PRO A 440 28.63 6.02 7.30
C PRO A 440 27.94 7.07 8.16
N ASP A 441 28.07 6.98 9.48
CA ASP A 441 27.41 7.87 10.47
C ASP A 441 25.89 7.97 10.31
N GLY A 442 25.23 6.99 9.69
CA GLY A 442 23.80 7.05 9.36
C GLY A 442 23.46 8.09 8.30
N LYS A 443 24.44 8.58 7.53
CA LYS A 443 24.24 9.60 6.49
C LYS A 443 23.98 8.93 5.14
N GLN A 444 22.75 8.91 4.71
CA GLN A 444 22.34 8.28 3.45
C GLN A 444 23.11 8.80 2.22
N GLU A 445 23.42 10.09 2.13
CA GLU A 445 24.18 10.66 1.00
C GLU A 445 25.61 10.14 0.86
N ALA A 446 26.18 9.54 1.92
CA ALA A 446 27.49 8.89 1.84
C ALA A 446 27.40 7.51 1.14
N GLY A 447 26.20 7.02 0.91
CA GLY A 447 25.91 5.71 0.32
C GLY A 447 25.87 4.59 1.38
N GLY A 448 24.96 3.65 1.17
CA GLY A 448 24.70 2.52 2.05
C GLY A 448 23.32 2.58 2.71
N TYR A 449 23.03 1.57 3.51
CA TYR A 449 21.77 1.45 4.24
C TYR A 449 21.87 2.00 5.66
N VAL A 450 20.87 2.80 6.06
CA VAL A 450 20.73 3.34 7.43
C VAL A 450 20.15 2.29 8.36
N MET A 451 19.20 1.48 7.86
CA MET A 451 18.62 0.39 8.61
C MET A 451 19.51 -0.87 8.58
N PRO A 452 19.49 -1.71 9.62
CA PRO A 452 20.26 -2.96 9.64
C PRO A 452 19.88 -3.90 8.47
N ALA A 453 20.83 -4.70 8.00
CA ALA A 453 20.60 -5.70 6.94
C ALA A 453 19.42 -6.64 7.22
N ALA A 454 19.18 -7.02 8.48
CA ALA A 454 18.02 -7.84 8.85
C ALA A 454 16.69 -7.15 8.54
N PHE A 455 16.59 -5.82 8.71
CA PHE A 455 15.40 -5.06 8.31
C PHE A 455 15.26 -4.99 6.79
N VAL A 456 16.34 -4.68 6.07
CA VAL A 456 16.35 -4.60 4.59
C VAL A 456 15.95 -5.95 3.98
N ASN A 457 16.50 -7.05 4.48
CA ASN A 457 16.16 -8.41 4.02
C ASN A 457 14.70 -8.78 4.33
N MET A 458 14.16 -8.33 5.47
CA MET A 458 12.75 -8.52 5.80
C MET A 458 11.85 -7.76 4.81
N VAL A 459 12.15 -6.49 4.49
CA VAL A 459 11.44 -5.71 3.46
C VAL A 459 11.51 -6.42 2.11
N GLN A 460 12.69 -6.83 1.66
CA GLN A 460 12.84 -7.57 0.40
C GLN A 460 12.02 -8.85 0.41
N ARG A 461 12.01 -9.62 1.51
CA ARG A 461 11.22 -10.84 1.60
C ARG A 461 9.73 -10.59 1.47
N THR A 462 9.19 -9.50 2.03
CA THR A 462 7.77 -9.17 1.86
C THR A 462 7.43 -8.81 0.42
N GLN A 463 8.30 -8.09 -0.27
CA GLN A 463 8.02 -7.50 -1.58
C GLN A 463 8.51 -8.34 -2.76
N THR A 464 9.64 -9.06 -2.61
CA THR A 464 10.34 -9.67 -3.76
C THR A 464 10.44 -11.20 -3.71
N ALA A 465 10.03 -11.87 -2.62
CA ALA A 465 10.23 -13.33 -2.49
C ALA A 465 9.53 -14.14 -3.59
N HIS A 466 8.44 -13.64 -4.16
CA HIS A 466 7.69 -14.29 -5.25
C HIS A 466 8.30 -14.07 -6.64
N LEU A 467 9.29 -13.19 -6.77
CA LEU A 467 9.93 -12.92 -8.07
C LEU A 467 10.71 -14.14 -8.57
N PRO A 468 10.92 -14.28 -9.88
CA PRO A 468 11.82 -15.29 -10.42
C PRO A 468 13.21 -15.20 -9.78
N ASP A 469 13.88 -16.34 -9.63
CA ASP A 469 15.19 -16.38 -8.98
C ASP A 469 16.22 -15.55 -9.77
N SER A 470 17.08 -14.83 -9.04
CA SER A 470 18.20 -14.14 -9.66
C SER A 470 19.20 -15.15 -10.25
N PRO A 471 19.68 -14.93 -11.47
CA PRO A 471 20.74 -15.78 -12.05
C PRO A 471 22.09 -15.63 -11.33
N ASP A 472 22.25 -14.60 -10.50
CA ASP A 472 23.38 -14.39 -9.60
C ASP A 472 22.86 -14.09 -8.20
N PRO A 473 22.52 -15.11 -7.39
CA PRO A 473 21.89 -14.92 -6.09
C PRO A 473 22.86 -14.54 -4.97
N LYS A 474 24.14 -14.34 -5.27
CA LYS A 474 25.15 -13.97 -4.25
C LYS A 474 24.71 -12.67 -3.56
N PRO A 475 24.58 -12.64 -2.23
CA PRO A 475 24.23 -11.41 -1.52
C PRO A 475 25.21 -10.26 -1.77
N ALA A 476 24.72 -9.02 -1.64
CA ALA A 476 25.51 -7.82 -1.54
C ALA A 476 26.21 -7.75 -0.16
N GLU A 477 26.91 -6.65 0.13
CA GLU A 477 27.53 -6.45 1.44
C GLU A 477 26.53 -6.64 2.59
N GLN A 478 27.01 -6.94 3.78
CA GLN A 478 26.23 -7.25 4.99
C GLN A 478 25.27 -8.46 4.85
N GLY A 479 25.34 -9.23 3.76
CA GLY A 479 24.40 -10.31 3.49
C GLY A 479 23.03 -9.82 3.02
N ILE A 480 22.94 -8.61 2.46
CA ILE A 480 21.70 -8.09 1.86
C ILE A 480 21.44 -8.85 0.56
N GLY A 481 20.25 -9.45 0.44
CA GLY A 481 19.83 -10.21 -0.74
C GLY A 481 19.78 -9.36 -2.00
N VAL A 482 19.75 -10.03 -3.16
CA VAL A 482 19.54 -9.41 -4.47
C VAL A 482 18.29 -9.99 -5.12
N TYR A 483 17.62 -9.20 -5.98
CA TYR A 483 16.41 -9.64 -6.70
C TYR A 483 16.45 -9.28 -8.20
N PHE A 484 17.51 -8.65 -8.71
CA PHE A 484 17.63 -8.45 -10.16
C PHE A 484 17.58 -9.79 -10.87
N THR A 485 16.78 -9.86 -11.93
CA THR A 485 16.49 -11.11 -12.64
C THR A 485 16.01 -10.87 -14.05
N THR A 486 15.90 -11.94 -14.83
CA THR A 486 15.29 -11.95 -16.15
C THR A 486 14.16 -12.96 -16.19
N PHE A 487 13.09 -12.63 -16.92
CA PHE A 487 11.97 -13.56 -17.14
C PHE A 487 11.33 -13.30 -18.51
N ASN A 488 10.49 -14.24 -18.94
CA ASN A 488 9.66 -14.08 -20.12
C ASN A 488 8.20 -14.17 -19.71
N TYR A 489 7.36 -13.29 -20.25
CA TYR A 489 5.93 -13.35 -20.05
C TYR A 489 5.22 -13.01 -21.36
N SER A 490 4.33 -13.90 -21.82
CA SER A 490 3.65 -13.80 -23.13
C SER A 490 4.60 -13.59 -24.32
N GLY A 491 5.73 -14.29 -24.32
CA GLY A 491 6.75 -14.17 -25.37
C GLY A 491 7.60 -12.89 -25.34
N ILE A 492 7.33 -11.97 -24.40
CA ILE A 492 8.08 -10.73 -24.21
C ILE A 492 9.18 -10.94 -23.17
N PRO A 493 10.45 -10.70 -23.50
CA PRO A 493 11.56 -10.72 -22.54
C PRO A 493 11.50 -9.53 -21.59
N PHE A 494 11.67 -9.81 -20.30
CA PHE A 494 11.78 -8.81 -19.24
C PHE A 494 13.15 -8.92 -18.57
N ILE A 495 13.68 -7.78 -18.15
CA ILE A 495 14.77 -7.70 -17.17
C ILE A 495 14.35 -6.76 -16.04
N LEU A 496 14.57 -7.20 -14.81
CA LEU A 496 14.36 -6.43 -13.60
C LEU A 496 15.71 -5.98 -13.06
N LEU A 497 15.88 -4.68 -12.86
CA LEU A 497 17.09 -4.06 -12.35
C LEU A 497 16.89 -3.55 -10.91
N GLU A 498 17.97 -3.56 -10.13
CA GLU A 498 18.05 -2.92 -8.82
C GLU A 498 18.93 -1.67 -8.94
N ASP A 499 18.38 -0.58 -9.41
CA ASP A 499 19.12 0.64 -9.69
C ASP A 499 19.54 1.46 -8.45
N ARG A 500 19.04 1.07 -7.26
CA ARG A 500 19.39 1.69 -5.97
C ARG A 500 20.54 0.97 -5.26
N LYS A 501 20.54 -0.36 -5.27
CA LYS A 501 21.41 -1.17 -4.39
C LYS A 501 22.90 -0.95 -4.60
N PHE A 502 23.34 -0.76 -5.83
CA PHE A 502 24.76 -0.64 -6.16
C PHE A 502 25.19 0.81 -6.43
N LYS A 503 24.24 1.71 -6.57
CA LYS A 503 24.48 3.12 -6.91
C LYS A 503 25.36 3.81 -5.88
N SER A 504 26.41 4.51 -6.34
CA SER A 504 27.36 5.24 -5.50
C SER A 504 26.70 6.39 -4.75
N GLY A 505 27.03 6.56 -3.47
CA GLY A 505 26.58 7.71 -2.68
C GLY A 505 27.22 9.01 -3.15
N PRO A 506 26.45 10.10 -3.39
CA PRO A 506 27.01 11.32 -3.96
C PRO A 506 28.06 12.00 -3.08
N SER A 507 27.95 11.92 -1.75
CA SER A 507 28.97 12.50 -0.85
C SER A 507 30.29 11.73 -0.81
N SER A 508 30.31 10.50 -1.35
CA SER A 508 31.54 9.71 -1.42
C SER A 508 32.38 10.03 -2.67
N VAL A 509 31.79 10.66 -3.68
CA VAL A 509 32.41 10.87 -5.00
C VAL A 509 32.35 12.32 -5.48
N LEU A 510 31.42 13.13 -5.01
CA LEU A 510 31.25 14.53 -5.41
C LEU A 510 31.77 15.51 -4.35
N PRO A 511 32.18 16.73 -4.75
CA PRO A 511 32.54 17.81 -3.84
C PRO A 511 31.40 18.15 -2.85
N LYS A 512 31.74 18.65 -1.66
CA LYS A 512 30.75 19.07 -0.65
C LYS A 512 29.86 20.24 -1.14
N ASN A 513 30.46 21.20 -1.88
CA ASN A 513 29.71 22.32 -2.45
C ASN A 513 29.26 22.00 -3.88
N ARG A 514 27.96 21.71 -4.05
CA ARG A 514 27.37 21.27 -5.32
C ARG A 514 26.52 22.33 -6.01
N ARG A 515 26.46 23.58 -5.47
CA ARG A 515 25.49 24.58 -5.93
C ARG A 515 25.69 25.02 -7.38
N ASN A 516 26.92 25.03 -7.86
CA ASN A 516 27.30 25.54 -9.19
C ASN A 516 28.04 24.50 -10.04
N LEU A 517 27.87 23.21 -9.78
CA LEU A 517 28.50 22.18 -10.58
C LEU A 517 27.96 22.18 -12.01
N SER A 518 28.85 22.10 -13.00
CA SER A 518 28.52 21.85 -14.39
C SER A 518 28.16 20.36 -14.61
N PRO A 519 27.61 19.98 -15.80
CA PRO A 519 27.44 18.57 -16.12
C PRO A 519 28.76 17.76 -16.02
N GLU A 520 29.88 18.35 -16.44
CA GLU A 520 31.21 17.71 -16.40
C GLU A 520 31.70 17.54 -14.95
N ASP A 521 31.41 18.50 -14.06
CA ASP A 521 31.80 18.40 -12.64
C ASP A 521 31.05 17.31 -11.87
N VAL A 522 29.87 16.89 -12.34
CA VAL A 522 29.06 15.81 -11.73
C VAL A 522 29.24 14.48 -12.41
N ASP A 523 29.89 14.43 -13.58
CA ASP A 523 30.24 13.15 -14.20
C ASP A 523 31.46 12.55 -13.49
N VAL A 524 31.23 11.41 -12.85
CA VAL A 524 32.26 10.63 -12.15
C VAL A 524 32.28 9.24 -12.77
N PRO A 525 33.17 9.00 -13.75
CA PRO A 525 33.20 7.74 -14.50
C PRO A 525 33.38 6.49 -13.65
N GLU A 526 34.05 6.63 -12.48
CA GLU A 526 34.30 5.56 -11.51
C GLU A 526 33.09 5.27 -10.61
N ALA A 527 32.10 6.16 -10.58
CA ALA A 527 30.89 5.92 -9.82
C ALA A 527 30.11 4.75 -10.43
N GLU A 528 29.44 3.99 -9.57
CA GLU A 528 28.57 2.89 -9.99
C GLU A 528 27.11 3.36 -10.06
N LEU A 529 26.35 2.79 -11.00
CA LEU A 529 24.91 2.87 -11.08
C LEU A 529 24.30 1.49 -10.81
N LEU A 530 24.50 0.54 -11.71
CA LEU A 530 23.95 -0.82 -11.61
C LEU A 530 24.94 -1.80 -10.97
N GLY A 531 26.22 -1.46 -10.92
CA GLY A 531 27.28 -2.37 -10.51
C GLY A 531 27.62 -3.42 -11.59
N THR A 532 28.85 -3.93 -11.54
CA THR A 532 29.40 -4.83 -12.57
C THR A 532 28.59 -6.10 -12.78
N ARG A 533 27.98 -6.65 -11.73
CA ARG A 533 27.15 -7.88 -11.79
C ARG A 533 25.89 -7.69 -12.62
N GLN A 534 25.16 -6.60 -12.41
CA GLN A 534 23.96 -6.28 -13.18
C GLN A 534 24.31 -5.82 -14.59
N GLU A 535 25.39 -5.04 -14.79
CA GLU A 535 25.85 -4.65 -16.12
C GLU A 535 26.20 -5.89 -16.97
N ALA A 536 26.81 -6.91 -16.37
CA ALA A 536 27.11 -8.19 -17.07
C ALA A 536 25.81 -8.96 -17.40
N LEU A 537 24.83 -8.98 -16.51
CA LEU A 537 23.52 -9.59 -16.79
C LEU A 537 22.81 -8.82 -17.91
N LEU A 538 22.79 -7.48 -17.83
CA LEU A 538 22.16 -6.62 -18.80
C LEU A 538 22.77 -6.79 -20.20
N ALA A 539 24.11 -6.86 -20.29
CA ALA A 539 24.81 -7.08 -21.56
C ALA A 539 24.43 -8.42 -22.21
N ARG A 540 24.43 -9.51 -21.43
CA ARG A 540 24.01 -10.83 -21.90
C ARG A 540 22.55 -10.83 -22.35
N TRP A 541 21.63 -10.33 -21.52
CA TRP A 541 20.21 -10.25 -21.83
C TRP A 541 19.94 -9.39 -23.07
N ALA A 542 20.63 -8.25 -23.20
CA ALA A 542 20.48 -7.36 -24.35
C ALA A 542 20.93 -8.02 -25.67
N ASP A 543 21.99 -8.84 -25.65
CA ASP A 543 22.42 -9.59 -26.82
C ASP A 543 21.47 -10.74 -27.16
N GLU A 544 21.06 -11.53 -26.15
CA GLU A 544 20.10 -12.63 -26.29
C GLU A 544 18.73 -12.18 -26.82
N THR A 545 18.33 -10.93 -26.58
CA THR A 545 17.01 -10.37 -26.93
C THR A 545 17.06 -9.28 -27.99
N LYS A 546 18.18 -9.10 -28.71
CA LYS A 546 18.36 -8.02 -29.69
C LYS A 546 17.37 -8.05 -30.86
N ASP A 547 16.86 -9.24 -31.19
CA ASP A 547 15.91 -9.46 -32.29
C ASP A 547 14.46 -9.62 -31.79
N ALA A 548 14.20 -9.44 -30.48
CA ALA A 548 12.87 -9.55 -29.92
C ALA A 548 11.96 -8.43 -30.47
N PRO A 549 10.69 -8.74 -30.84
CA PRO A 549 9.75 -7.74 -31.37
C PRO A 549 9.36 -6.66 -30.36
N ALA A 550 9.51 -6.96 -29.08
CA ALA A 550 9.42 -6.05 -27.95
C ALA A 550 10.21 -6.63 -26.76
N ARG A 551 10.76 -5.79 -25.91
CA ARG A 551 11.39 -6.20 -24.65
C ARG A 551 11.23 -5.11 -23.59
N VAL A 552 11.17 -5.50 -22.33
CA VAL A 552 10.85 -4.58 -21.23
C VAL A 552 11.94 -4.59 -20.16
N VAL A 553 12.33 -3.41 -19.72
CA VAL A 553 13.24 -3.17 -18.60
C VAL A 553 12.43 -2.55 -17.45
N LEU A 554 12.43 -3.16 -16.30
CA LEU A 554 11.75 -2.67 -15.08
C LEU A 554 12.81 -2.19 -14.09
N SER A 555 12.68 -0.99 -13.57
CA SER A 555 13.53 -0.48 -12.49
C SER A 555 12.82 0.63 -11.70
N GLN A 556 13.41 1.04 -10.57
CA GLN A 556 12.78 2.01 -9.67
C GLN A 556 12.65 3.39 -10.34
N THR A 557 13.75 3.96 -10.86
CA THR A 557 13.73 5.34 -11.34
C THR A 557 14.25 5.53 -12.76
N ILE A 558 13.82 6.61 -13.39
CA ILE A 558 14.15 6.95 -14.79
C ILE A 558 15.61 7.37 -14.95
N PHE A 559 16.21 7.06 -16.12
CA PHE A 559 17.62 7.30 -16.44
C PHE A 559 17.88 8.72 -16.99
N CYS A 560 17.15 9.70 -16.47
CA CYS A 560 17.40 11.14 -16.68
C CYS A 560 16.75 11.95 -15.55
N LYS A 561 17.20 13.20 -15.35
CA LYS A 561 16.51 14.13 -14.46
C LYS A 561 15.37 14.84 -15.22
N ALA A 562 14.23 14.16 -15.31
CA ALA A 562 13.08 14.72 -15.99
C ALA A 562 12.37 15.84 -15.20
N SER A 563 12.37 15.78 -13.86
CA SER A 563 11.70 16.82 -13.06
C SER A 563 12.42 18.18 -13.09
N THR A 564 11.70 19.23 -13.46
CA THR A 564 12.19 20.63 -13.42
C THR A 564 11.72 21.39 -12.18
N HIS A 565 10.59 20.98 -11.60
CA HIS A 565 9.96 21.59 -10.42
C HIS A 565 9.57 20.51 -9.41
N SER A 566 9.56 20.87 -8.12
CA SER A 566 9.27 19.92 -7.04
C SER A 566 8.67 20.56 -5.79
N GLY A 567 8.05 19.74 -4.94
CA GLY A 567 7.44 20.12 -3.67
C GLY A 567 6.04 20.67 -3.81
N GLN A 568 5.37 20.91 -2.69
CA GLN A 568 3.97 21.36 -2.66
C GLN A 568 3.71 22.68 -3.40
N THR A 569 4.73 23.52 -3.54
CA THR A 569 4.66 24.81 -4.24
C THR A 569 5.32 24.75 -5.63
N LEU A 570 5.74 23.57 -6.08
CA LEU A 570 6.39 23.33 -7.36
C LEU A 570 7.49 24.35 -7.68
N LYS A 571 8.40 24.55 -6.71
CA LYS A 571 9.58 25.38 -6.91
C LYS A 571 10.55 24.72 -7.86
N ARG A 572 11.27 25.51 -8.62
CA ARG A 572 12.30 25.01 -9.53
C ARG A 572 13.33 24.16 -8.77
N SER A 573 13.50 22.92 -9.21
CA SER A 573 14.48 21.96 -8.72
C SER A 573 15.73 22.00 -9.59
N ARG A 574 16.91 22.13 -8.98
CA ARG A 574 18.18 22.20 -9.74
C ARG A 574 18.88 20.86 -9.80
N TYR A 575 18.87 20.10 -8.71
CA TYR A 575 19.57 18.82 -8.57
C TYR A 575 18.64 17.78 -7.97
N ASP A 576 18.79 16.57 -8.48
CA ASP A 576 18.18 15.36 -7.96
C ASP A 576 19.12 14.21 -8.31
N LEU A 577 20.12 13.99 -7.44
CA LEU A 577 21.15 12.95 -7.64
C LEU A 577 20.60 11.54 -7.38
N ASP A 578 19.37 11.48 -6.91
CA ASP A 578 18.67 10.22 -6.68
C ASP A 578 18.20 9.59 -8.00
N CYS A 579 17.74 10.37 -8.98
CA CYS A 579 17.40 9.86 -10.30
C CYS A 579 18.61 9.23 -11.03
N ASN A 580 18.37 8.30 -11.96
CA ASN A 580 19.43 7.64 -12.71
C ASN A 580 19.97 8.45 -13.89
N GLY A 581 19.65 9.73 -13.98
CA GLY A 581 20.40 10.69 -14.79
C GLY A 581 21.84 10.90 -14.27
N TRP A 582 22.08 10.55 -13.02
CA TRP A 582 23.40 10.57 -12.38
C TRP A 582 23.68 9.17 -11.77
N PRO A 583 24.94 8.68 -11.87
CA PRO A 583 26.10 9.21 -12.61
C PRO A 583 25.99 9.04 -14.12
N HIS A 584 26.47 10.04 -14.90
CA HIS A 584 26.25 10.15 -16.35
C HIS A 584 26.94 9.03 -17.16
N THR A 585 28.25 8.82 -16.96
CA THR A 585 29.01 7.80 -17.68
C THR A 585 28.49 6.38 -17.47
N PRO A 586 28.23 5.89 -16.22
CA PRO A 586 27.60 4.59 -15.98
C PRO A 586 26.18 4.48 -16.58
N ARG A 587 25.39 5.57 -16.51
CA ARG A 587 24.07 5.64 -17.14
C ARG A 587 24.18 5.38 -18.67
N ASN A 588 25.11 6.05 -19.34
CA ASN A 588 25.31 5.90 -20.78
C ASN A 588 25.81 4.49 -21.15
N ARG A 589 26.67 3.85 -20.33
CA ARG A 589 27.04 2.44 -20.52
C ARG A 589 25.82 1.53 -20.55
N ALA A 590 24.94 1.65 -19.57
CA ALA A 590 23.72 0.84 -19.51
C ALA A 590 22.78 1.08 -20.70
N LEU A 591 22.57 2.34 -21.07
CA LEU A 591 21.70 2.68 -22.21
C LEU A 591 22.27 2.22 -23.57
N LYS A 592 23.60 2.25 -23.76
CA LYS A 592 24.24 1.72 -24.97
C LYS A 592 23.97 0.23 -25.16
N LEU A 593 23.94 -0.56 -24.09
CA LEU A 593 23.58 -1.97 -24.16
C LEU A 593 22.11 -2.17 -24.60
N LEU A 594 21.22 -1.27 -24.18
CA LEU A 594 19.79 -1.34 -24.47
C LEU A 594 19.43 -0.78 -25.87
N ALA A 595 20.24 0.10 -26.41
CA ALA A 595 20.00 0.76 -27.71
C ALA A 595 20.17 -0.19 -28.92
N ASN A 596 20.68 -1.41 -28.72
CA ASN A 596 20.81 -2.42 -29.77
C ASN A 596 19.46 -2.98 -30.27
N ASN A 597 18.34 -2.64 -29.63
CA ASN A 597 17.00 -2.96 -30.08
C ASN A 597 16.06 -1.76 -29.87
N PRO A 598 15.50 -1.15 -30.94
CA PRO A 598 14.61 0.01 -30.85
C PRO A 598 13.28 -0.28 -30.13
N ALA A 599 12.88 -1.58 -30.06
CA ALA A 599 11.70 -2.04 -29.35
C ALA A 599 11.89 -2.19 -27.82
N THR A 600 12.96 -1.61 -27.28
CA THR A 600 13.19 -1.61 -25.83
C THR A 600 12.34 -0.57 -25.15
N ILE A 601 11.52 -1.00 -24.17
CA ILE A 601 10.68 -0.15 -23.33
C ILE A 601 11.20 -0.25 -21.89
N MET A 602 11.57 0.87 -21.30
CA MET A 602 11.93 0.98 -19.89
C MET A 602 10.74 1.53 -19.10
N VAL A 603 10.39 0.91 -17.97
CA VAL A 603 9.26 1.32 -17.11
C VAL A 603 9.76 1.66 -15.72
N HIS A 604 9.35 2.82 -15.21
CA HIS A 604 9.90 3.43 -14.00
C HIS A 604 8.83 4.14 -13.14
N GLY A 605 9.21 4.46 -11.90
CA GLY A 605 8.46 5.30 -10.95
C GLY A 605 9.30 6.42 -10.35
N ASP A 606 9.24 6.58 -9.03
CA ASP A 606 10.04 7.45 -8.13
C ASP A 606 9.82 8.97 -8.31
N GLN A 607 9.78 9.49 -9.54
CA GLN A 607 9.81 10.93 -9.77
C GLN A 607 8.44 11.64 -9.61
N HIS A 608 7.40 10.94 -9.17
CA HIS A 608 6.11 11.49 -8.76
C HIS A 608 5.31 12.24 -9.84
N PHE A 609 5.64 12.10 -11.11
CA PHE A 609 4.86 12.56 -12.26
C PHE A 609 5.09 11.62 -13.44
N GLY A 610 4.21 11.64 -14.42
CA GLY A 610 4.35 10.75 -15.57
C GLY A 610 5.07 11.41 -16.76
N ILE A 611 5.87 10.62 -17.49
CA ILE A 611 6.49 11.09 -18.73
C ILE A 611 6.77 9.91 -19.67
N LEU A 612 6.57 10.13 -20.96
CA LEU A 612 6.99 9.25 -22.03
C LEU A 612 8.07 9.97 -22.85
N LEU A 613 9.24 9.35 -22.99
CA LEU A 613 10.36 9.92 -23.72
C LEU A 613 11.23 8.84 -24.39
N ARG A 614 12.09 9.23 -25.32
CA ARG A 614 13.27 8.47 -25.73
C ARG A 614 14.50 9.04 -25.04
N HIS A 615 15.31 8.16 -24.46
CA HIS A 615 16.62 8.56 -23.99
C HIS A 615 17.53 8.93 -25.18
N GLY A 616 18.45 9.86 -24.95
CA GLY A 616 19.57 10.13 -25.83
C GLY A 616 20.86 9.71 -25.14
N ILE A 617 21.82 9.22 -25.95
CA ILE A 617 23.15 8.79 -25.53
C ILE A 617 24.17 9.72 -26.19
N GLU A 618 24.46 9.51 -27.47
CA GLU A 618 25.30 10.41 -28.27
C GLU A 618 24.47 11.51 -28.93
N GLN A 619 23.24 11.19 -29.33
CA GLN A 619 22.28 12.11 -29.94
C GLN A 619 20.92 12.04 -29.24
N HIS A 620 20.04 12.98 -29.56
CA HIS A 620 18.65 12.89 -29.09
C HIS A 620 17.94 11.74 -29.79
N GLY A 621 17.24 10.91 -29.00
CA GLY A 621 16.39 9.83 -29.52
C GLY A 621 17.12 8.57 -29.96
N ASP A 622 18.42 8.43 -29.73
CA ASP A 622 19.21 7.25 -30.09
C ASP A 622 19.22 6.13 -29.03
N GLY A 623 18.48 6.30 -27.94
CA GLY A 623 18.34 5.32 -26.87
C GLY A 623 16.93 4.70 -26.78
N PRO A 624 16.67 3.87 -25.76
CA PRO A 624 15.38 3.20 -25.57
C PRO A 624 14.25 4.17 -25.21
N LEU A 625 12.99 3.71 -25.43
CA LEU A 625 11.80 4.34 -24.86
C LEU A 625 11.81 4.23 -23.36
N ALA A 626 11.36 5.26 -22.66
CA ALA A 626 11.15 5.26 -21.22
C ALA A 626 9.76 5.78 -20.87
N PHE A 627 9.03 5.02 -20.09
CA PHE A 627 7.72 5.33 -19.56
C PHE A 627 7.80 5.37 -18.04
N MET A 628 7.77 6.55 -17.48
CA MET A 628 7.75 6.75 -16.05
C MET A 628 6.33 7.10 -15.62
N VAL A 629 5.81 6.34 -14.65
CA VAL A 629 4.46 6.52 -14.15
C VAL A 629 4.40 7.54 -13.01
N PRO A 630 3.26 8.23 -12.81
CA PRO A 630 3.09 9.14 -11.69
C PRO A 630 3.01 8.41 -10.36
N GLY A 631 3.17 9.14 -9.25
CA GLY A 631 2.88 8.57 -7.94
C GLY A 631 1.41 8.17 -7.82
N THR A 632 1.13 7.00 -7.28
CA THR A 632 -0.22 6.47 -7.07
C THR A 632 -1.03 7.35 -6.14
N ALA A 633 -0.42 7.79 -5.02
CA ALA A 633 -0.92 8.83 -4.14
C ALA A 633 0.22 9.81 -3.81
N ASN A 634 0.40 10.81 -4.63
CA ASN A 634 1.58 11.66 -4.68
C ASN A 634 1.74 12.56 -3.44
N GLY A 635 2.65 12.19 -2.55
CA GLY A 635 2.98 12.98 -1.34
C GLY A 635 3.85 14.20 -1.61
N PHE A 636 4.74 14.13 -2.60
CA PHE A 636 5.71 15.16 -2.96
C PHE A 636 5.68 15.43 -4.47
N PRO A 637 4.76 16.27 -4.98
CA PRO A 637 4.58 16.48 -6.41
C PRO A 637 5.83 17.04 -7.07
N ARG A 638 6.13 16.54 -8.28
CA ARG A 638 7.16 17.03 -9.18
C ARG A 638 6.53 17.33 -10.55
N ALA A 639 7.18 18.11 -11.39
CA ALA A 639 6.68 18.46 -12.71
C ALA A 639 7.79 18.65 -13.73
N TRP A 640 7.45 18.40 -14.99
CA TRP A 640 8.22 18.74 -16.17
C TRP A 640 7.66 20.03 -16.79
N TRP A 641 8.28 21.16 -16.50
CA TRP A 641 8.00 22.48 -17.10
C TRP A 641 9.33 23.10 -17.56
N PRO A 642 9.79 22.76 -18.77
CA PRO A 642 11.07 23.25 -19.29
C PRO A 642 11.06 24.77 -19.53
N GLU A 643 12.26 25.37 -19.51
CA GLU A 643 12.41 26.84 -19.68
C GLU A 643 11.98 27.34 -21.06
N SER A 644 12.15 26.49 -22.08
CA SER A 644 11.69 26.79 -23.45
C SER A 644 10.17 26.98 -23.53
N GLY A 645 9.42 26.45 -22.58
CA GLY A 645 7.96 26.38 -22.61
C GLY A 645 7.43 25.23 -23.48
N GLU A 646 8.24 24.61 -24.30
CA GLU A 646 7.88 23.47 -25.13
C GLU A 646 8.02 22.17 -24.32
N VAL A 647 6.90 21.50 -24.06
CA VAL A 647 6.85 20.29 -23.23
C VAL A 647 7.46 19.08 -23.96
N THR A 648 7.26 18.98 -25.27
CA THR A 648 7.72 17.88 -26.15
C THR A 648 8.96 18.25 -26.93
N GLY A 649 9.56 17.28 -27.61
CA GLY A 649 10.74 17.49 -28.45
C GLY A 649 12.07 17.23 -27.72
N ASN A 650 13.14 17.77 -28.28
CA ASN A 650 14.51 17.53 -27.82
C ASN A 650 14.88 18.45 -26.66
N HIS A 651 15.31 17.84 -25.57
CA HIS A 651 15.74 18.53 -24.36
C HIS A 651 17.04 17.92 -23.81
N MET A 652 17.69 18.67 -22.95
CA MET A 652 18.84 18.22 -22.17
C MET A 652 18.55 18.46 -20.68
N ASP A 653 18.80 17.47 -19.85
CA ASP A 653 18.66 17.63 -18.41
C ASP A 653 19.86 18.33 -17.78
N ARG A 654 19.81 18.57 -16.46
CA ARG A 654 20.84 19.28 -15.71
C ARG A 654 22.20 18.56 -15.69
N TYR A 655 22.23 17.25 -15.96
CA TYR A 655 23.46 16.44 -15.99
C TYR A 655 24.00 16.22 -17.40
N GLY A 656 23.46 16.93 -18.41
CA GLY A 656 23.89 16.79 -19.80
C GLY A 656 23.26 15.62 -20.53
N ASN A 657 22.30 14.91 -19.92
CA ASN A 657 21.61 13.82 -20.58
C ASN A 657 20.64 14.33 -21.62
N LYS A 658 20.78 13.88 -22.86
CA LYS A 658 19.84 14.15 -23.94
C LYS A 658 18.58 13.31 -23.79
N MET A 659 17.45 13.88 -24.15
CA MET A 659 16.15 13.17 -24.18
C MET A 659 15.22 13.82 -25.21
N THR A 660 14.37 13.00 -25.83
CA THR A 660 13.28 13.46 -26.70
C THR A 660 11.96 13.15 -26.00
N VAL A 661 11.31 14.18 -25.46
CA VAL A 661 10.04 14.06 -24.73
C VAL A 661 8.89 13.92 -25.71
N ILE A 662 8.06 12.90 -25.55
CA ILE A 662 6.88 12.61 -26.37
C ILE A 662 5.62 13.16 -25.71
N ALA A 663 5.43 12.90 -24.42
CA ALA A 663 4.31 13.39 -23.63
C ALA A 663 4.70 13.50 -22.14
N ALA A 664 4.06 14.39 -21.38
CA ALA A 664 4.28 14.53 -19.95
C ALA A 664 2.98 14.77 -19.18
N ALA A 665 2.80 14.01 -18.10
CA ALA A 665 1.65 14.05 -17.20
C ALA A 665 2.01 14.86 -15.95
N ASN A 666 1.71 16.14 -15.97
CA ASN A 666 2.04 17.07 -14.91
C ASN A 666 0.90 17.24 -13.89
N PRO A 667 1.19 17.61 -12.63
CA PRO A 667 0.18 18.10 -11.69
C PRO A 667 -0.44 19.42 -12.19
N GLU A 668 -1.56 19.83 -11.60
CA GLU A 668 -2.20 21.09 -11.95
C GLU A 668 -1.29 22.29 -11.63
N LYS A 669 -1.25 23.29 -12.54
CA LYS A 669 -0.55 24.53 -12.28
C LYS A 669 -1.31 25.35 -11.23
N GLY A 670 -0.59 25.78 -10.19
CA GLY A 670 -1.14 26.62 -9.13
C GLY A 670 -0.64 26.18 -7.76
N SER A 671 0.42 26.82 -7.27
CA SER A 671 1.16 26.43 -6.07
C SER A 671 0.30 26.27 -4.81
N ASN A 672 -0.77 27.06 -4.66
CA ASN A 672 -1.62 27.02 -3.47
C ASN A 672 -2.59 25.86 -3.45
N THR A 673 -2.84 25.20 -4.58
CA THR A 673 -3.78 24.08 -4.71
C THR A 673 -3.15 22.72 -4.37
N LEU A 674 -1.82 22.65 -4.35
CA LEU A 674 -1.08 21.41 -4.07
C LEU A 674 -0.80 21.22 -2.57
N GLN A 675 -0.98 22.24 -1.74
CA GLN A 675 -0.98 22.08 -0.29
C GLN A 675 -2.38 21.72 0.19
N PRO A 676 -2.62 20.48 0.62
CA PRO A 676 -3.96 20.09 1.07
C PRO A 676 -4.32 20.83 2.35
N ARG A 677 -5.55 21.29 2.41
CA ARG A 677 -6.16 21.70 3.68
C ARG A 677 -6.56 20.44 4.45
N LYS A 678 -6.67 20.54 5.76
CA LYS A 678 -7.12 19.41 6.60
C LYS A 678 -8.53 18.89 6.26
N THR A 679 -9.30 19.69 5.54
CA THR A 679 -10.68 19.39 5.12
C THR A 679 -10.79 18.97 3.65
N ASP A 680 -9.69 18.97 2.89
CA ASP A 680 -9.74 18.62 1.48
C ASP A 680 -9.91 17.09 1.34
N HIS A 681 -10.82 16.69 0.45
CA HIS A 681 -11.06 15.28 0.15
C HIS A 681 -9.76 14.64 -0.41
N PRO A 682 -9.33 13.47 0.11
CA PRO A 682 -8.08 12.84 -0.30
C PRO A 682 -8.00 12.54 -1.79
N ASP A 683 -9.08 12.05 -2.42
CA ASP A 683 -9.12 11.78 -3.86
C ASP A 683 -8.90 13.05 -4.69
N MET A 684 -9.53 14.16 -4.29
CA MET A 684 -9.33 15.47 -4.96
C MET A 684 -7.90 15.97 -4.79
N THR A 685 -7.30 15.73 -3.62
CA THR A 685 -5.89 16.05 -3.37
C THR A 685 -4.98 15.23 -4.28
N ALA A 686 -5.23 13.93 -4.42
CA ALA A 686 -4.48 13.05 -5.30
C ALA A 686 -4.61 13.50 -6.77
N PHE A 687 -5.83 13.77 -7.23
CA PHE A 687 -6.09 14.28 -8.59
C PHE A 687 -5.29 15.56 -8.89
N LYS A 688 -5.34 16.56 -8.01
CA LYS A 688 -4.64 17.86 -8.20
C LYS A 688 -3.13 17.70 -8.18
N LYS A 689 -2.60 16.80 -7.37
CA LYS A 689 -1.16 16.51 -7.27
C LYS A 689 -0.62 15.71 -8.46
N GLY A 690 -1.47 15.36 -9.43
CA GLY A 690 -1.06 14.57 -10.58
C GLY A 690 -0.77 13.12 -10.25
N SER A 691 -1.48 12.57 -9.25
CA SER A 691 -1.46 11.14 -8.94
C SER A 691 -2.15 10.33 -10.03
N GLY A 692 -1.84 9.03 -10.07
CA GLY A 692 -2.44 8.12 -11.03
C GLY A 692 -1.62 6.87 -11.28
N HIS A 693 -1.76 6.30 -12.49
CA HIS A 693 -1.03 5.11 -12.90
C HIS A 693 -0.81 5.07 -14.41
N GLY A 694 0.04 4.17 -14.86
CA GLY A 694 0.28 3.90 -16.28
C GLY A 694 -0.22 2.53 -16.68
N LEU A 695 -0.69 2.43 -17.95
CA LEU A 695 -1.01 1.16 -18.59
C LEU A 695 -0.30 1.11 -19.94
N ILE A 696 0.42 0.03 -20.20
CA ILE A 696 1.11 -0.21 -21.47
C ILE A 696 0.46 -1.41 -22.13
N THR A 697 0.00 -1.24 -23.36
CA THR A 697 -0.46 -2.35 -24.21
C THR A 697 0.58 -2.62 -25.28
N ILE A 698 1.27 -3.77 -25.19
CA ILE A 698 2.34 -4.18 -26.13
C ILE A 698 1.78 -5.19 -27.11
N ASP A 699 1.69 -4.82 -28.37
CA ASP A 699 1.28 -5.71 -29.47
C ASP A 699 2.53 -6.10 -30.29
N SER A 700 3.08 -7.27 -29.97
CA SER A 700 4.27 -7.81 -30.66
C SER A 700 4.02 -8.15 -32.13
N ALA A 701 2.78 -8.52 -32.50
CA ALA A 701 2.40 -8.84 -33.86
C ALA A 701 2.27 -7.58 -34.72
N ALA A 702 1.62 -6.54 -34.20
CA ALA A 702 1.51 -5.23 -34.84
C ALA A 702 2.81 -4.41 -34.71
N LYS A 703 3.75 -4.83 -33.86
CA LYS A 703 4.97 -4.09 -33.49
C LYS A 703 4.69 -2.68 -33.00
N THR A 704 3.73 -2.54 -32.10
CA THR A 704 3.35 -1.27 -31.48
C THR A 704 3.26 -1.39 -29.98
N ALA A 705 3.46 -0.28 -29.28
CA ALA A 705 3.12 -0.14 -27.88
C ALA A 705 2.25 1.10 -27.68
N THR A 706 1.13 0.93 -27.01
CA THR A 706 0.23 2.02 -26.59
C THR A 706 0.45 2.31 -25.13
N PHE A 707 0.70 3.58 -24.82
CA PHE A 707 0.98 4.09 -23.49
C PHE A 707 -0.20 4.94 -23.03
N ASP A 708 -0.95 4.45 -22.06
CA ASP A 708 -2.01 5.17 -21.39
C ASP A 708 -1.49 5.72 -20.07
N MET A 709 -1.83 6.97 -19.74
CA MET A 709 -1.49 7.60 -18.48
C MET A 709 -2.75 8.16 -17.82
N TRP A 710 -3.20 7.48 -16.79
CA TRP A 710 -4.46 7.79 -16.10
C TRP A 710 -4.22 8.66 -14.87
N ARG A 711 -5.01 9.73 -14.73
CA ARG A 711 -5.09 10.52 -13.49
C ARG A 711 -5.80 9.72 -12.41
N PHE A 712 -5.52 10.06 -11.17
CA PHE A 712 -6.28 9.51 -10.04
C PHE A 712 -7.78 9.71 -10.29
N PRO A 713 -8.60 8.64 -10.25
CA PRO A 713 -10.00 8.75 -10.67
C PRO A 713 -10.83 9.50 -9.63
N LEU A 714 -11.69 10.38 -10.12
CA LEU A 714 -12.80 10.96 -9.36
C LEU A 714 -14.07 10.17 -9.68
N ASP A 715 -15.07 10.81 -10.31
CA ASP A 715 -16.31 10.12 -10.69
C ASP A 715 -16.21 9.47 -12.08
N VAL A 716 -15.38 10.05 -12.96
CA VAL A 716 -15.13 9.54 -14.31
C VAL A 716 -13.62 9.43 -14.51
N PRO A 717 -13.10 8.27 -14.95
CA PRO A 717 -11.69 8.13 -15.29
C PRO A 717 -11.27 9.12 -16.38
N LYS A 718 -10.11 9.74 -16.20
CA LYS A 718 -9.56 10.71 -17.14
C LYS A 718 -8.07 10.46 -17.37
N GLN A 719 -7.65 10.45 -18.62
CA GLN A 719 -6.23 10.43 -18.95
C GLN A 719 -5.59 11.83 -18.75
N PHE A 720 -4.27 11.85 -18.58
CA PHE A 720 -3.52 13.08 -18.69
C PHE A 720 -3.51 13.57 -20.14
N ASP A 721 -3.44 14.90 -20.30
CA ASP A 721 -3.35 15.51 -21.63
C ASP A 721 -2.08 14.99 -22.34
N GLY A 722 -2.20 14.72 -23.64
CA GLY A 722 -1.12 14.12 -24.45
C GLY A 722 -1.08 12.60 -24.41
N PHE A 723 -1.97 11.92 -23.69
CA PHE A 723 -2.15 10.46 -23.70
C PHE A 723 -3.55 10.07 -24.20
N PRO A 724 -3.72 8.88 -24.82
CA PRO A 724 -2.69 7.84 -25.04
C PRO A 724 -1.70 8.19 -26.16
N GLN A 725 -0.55 7.50 -26.16
CA GLN A 725 0.44 7.54 -27.24
C GLN A 725 0.68 6.13 -27.79
N THR A 726 0.55 5.95 -29.08
CA THR A 726 0.90 4.67 -29.74
C THR A 726 2.19 4.84 -30.54
N ILE A 727 3.21 4.07 -30.18
CA ILE A 727 4.57 4.16 -30.74
C ILE A 727 4.88 2.89 -31.51
N PRO A 728 5.34 3.00 -32.78
CA PRO A 728 5.92 1.88 -33.52
C PRO A 728 7.19 1.39 -32.83
N LEU A 729 7.37 0.06 -32.75
CA LEU A 729 8.53 -0.58 -32.13
C LEU A 729 9.59 -1.00 -33.15
N ASP A 730 9.40 -0.70 -34.43
CA ASP A 730 10.32 -1.04 -35.54
C ASP A 730 11.43 0.02 -35.75
N GLY A 731 11.49 1.04 -34.93
CA GLY A 731 12.50 2.10 -34.97
C GLY A 731 12.27 3.16 -36.08
N LYS A 732 11.10 3.15 -36.73
CA LYS A 732 10.72 4.13 -37.75
C LYS A 732 10.05 5.35 -37.19
#